data_865079810c58a907c802bb8b99bae23c
#
_entry.id   865079810c58a907c802bb8b99bae23c
#
_cell.length_a   1.000
_cell.length_b   1.000
_cell.length_c   1.000
_cell.angle_alpha   90.00
_cell.angle_beta   90.00
_cell.angle_gamma   90.00
#
_symmetry.space_group_name_H-M   'P 1'
#
loop_
_entity.id
_entity.type
_entity.pdbx_description
1 polymer ?
#
loop_
_entity_poly.entity_id
_entity_poly.type
_entity_poly.pdbx_seq_one_letter_code
_entity_poly.pdbx_strand_id
1 'polypeptide(L)'
;MTKYMHRVLDIDPDARLARVQPGCVLDNLRDAAEEHHLTFGPDPATHNHCVLGGMIGNNSCGVHSVTAGRTSDNIESLDILTYDGLRMTVGPTSDEELEEIIDGGGRRGEIYRALRDLRDEYAEEIRERFPKIPRRVSGYNLDELLPENGFNIARALVGTESTCVLVLEATAQLIESPQHRLLVVLGFEDATLAGDAVPAVLEHGPFALEAVDRKLCELEAAKGIHPEAIAELPKGSAWLFVEFGADDLDDARSSAHQLIDDLAGDDGPAVSQMLVDDDELARKLWLVREAGLGATARTFHGDLTWPGWEDSSVHPTQLGDYLRGLQGLYDEYGYDAALYGHFGDGCVHTRIDFDMHTQPGIERFRSFIADAADLVIAHGGSLSGEHGDGQARAEFLEKMYGPELVRAFRQFKAIWDPDGKMNPGKVVDPHRVDENLRIGASYRPIPVTTEFSYVEDDGDFNVTSLRCVGIGECRKHDEGTMCPSYMVTREEKHSTRGRARLLFEMLQGDTIKDGWRSTEVLEALDLCLACKACKTECPVGVDMATYKAEFYAQHYKKRLRPRHAYALGLIYWAARVGSRVPRLANLALSAPGLSSITKLAGGVTRRRPAPRFAEEPFRRSFTAAGDPAGQRVLLWPDTFNNHFRPRVLRACADALVAAGFRVEIPPQTLCCGRPLYDFGMLDLAKRQLRQILDTLQPALTAGIPIVVAEPSCLSVFRDELVNLLPYHVDAERLASQTCTLAELLDRHADRIDWPTIDESDDPAGKVLLHGHCHQKSLFGTDHEERVLRRLGLDVEVVDSGCCGLAGSFGYEDSHYDVSMAAGEDRLFPAVRAEPRDVHVVADGFSCSSQISHGTDRVPKHVGELVADAFARSDERTTA
;
A
#
# COMPACT_ATOMS: atom_id res chain seq x y z
N MET A 1 2.27 15.53 -11.41
CA MET A 1 3.25 14.95 -12.34
C MET A 1 2.81 13.55 -12.78
N THR A 2 2.58 12.59 -11.91
CA THR A 2 2.20 11.19 -12.20
C THR A 2 1.04 10.99 -13.19
N LYS A 3 0.16 11.99 -13.37
CA LYS A 3 -0.99 11.91 -14.29
C LYS A 3 -0.62 12.28 -15.73
N TYR A 4 0.35 13.17 -15.94
CA TYR A 4 0.59 13.79 -17.24
C TYR A 4 2.02 13.61 -17.76
N MET A 5 3.02 13.51 -16.87
CA MET A 5 4.45 13.46 -17.19
C MET A 5 5.06 12.18 -16.54
N HIS A 6 4.64 11.00 -17.00
CA HIS A 6 4.94 9.73 -16.34
C HIS A 6 5.59 8.68 -17.26
N ARG A 7 6.05 9.08 -18.44
CA ARG A 7 6.56 8.14 -19.44
C ARG A 7 8.06 7.94 -19.33
N VAL A 8 8.51 6.72 -19.59
CA VAL A 8 9.82 6.41 -20.14
C VAL A 8 9.75 6.83 -21.62
N LEU A 9 10.63 7.71 -22.03
CA LEU A 9 10.61 8.30 -23.38
C LEU A 9 11.47 7.51 -24.34
N ASP A 10 12.64 7.06 -23.87
CA ASP A 10 13.65 6.34 -24.64
C ASP A 10 14.62 5.60 -23.72
N ILE A 11 15.13 4.46 -24.16
CA ILE A 11 16.22 3.72 -23.53
C ILE A 11 17.27 3.43 -24.61
N ASP A 12 18.51 3.84 -24.37
CA ASP A 12 19.67 3.48 -25.16
C ASP A 12 20.50 2.43 -24.39
N PRO A 13 20.38 1.15 -24.73
CA PRO A 13 21.07 0.08 -24.02
C PRO A 13 22.59 0.12 -24.19
N ASP A 14 23.08 0.59 -25.36
CA ASP A 14 24.50 0.66 -25.66
C ASP A 14 25.19 1.76 -24.84
N ALA A 15 24.51 2.92 -24.70
CA ALA A 15 24.97 4.01 -23.84
C ALA A 15 24.58 3.81 -22.37
N ARG A 16 23.70 2.86 -22.06
CA ARG A 16 23.10 2.63 -20.72
C ARG A 16 22.40 3.87 -20.18
N LEU A 17 21.65 4.54 -21.03
CA LEU A 17 20.93 5.77 -20.69
C LEU A 17 19.42 5.60 -20.89
N ALA A 18 18.64 6.17 -19.98
CA ALA A 18 17.19 6.27 -20.10
C ALA A 18 16.75 7.73 -20.02
N ARG A 19 15.90 8.16 -20.93
CA ARG A 19 15.26 9.47 -20.89
C ARG A 19 13.85 9.35 -20.34
N VAL A 20 13.57 10.04 -19.23
CA VAL A 20 12.36 9.83 -18.44
C VAL A 20 11.70 11.12 -18.01
N GLN A 21 10.39 11.08 -17.82
CA GLN A 21 9.63 12.21 -17.27
C GLN A 21 9.55 12.10 -15.73
N PRO A 22 9.48 13.24 -15.01
CA PRO A 22 9.60 13.25 -13.54
C PRO A 22 8.46 12.56 -12.79
N GLY A 23 7.33 12.31 -13.41
CA GLY A 23 6.20 11.58 -12.85
C GLY A 23 6.23 10.08 -13.15
N CYS A 24 7.28 9.57 -13.80
CA CYS A 24 7.49 8.14 -13.99
C CYS A 24 7.70 7.47 -12.63
N VAL A 25 6.92 6.43 -12.35
CA VAL A 25 7.14 5.57 -11.17
C VAL A 25 8.42 4.77 -11.40
N LEU A 26 9.20 4.57 -10.35
CA LEU A 26 10.53 3.95 -10.48
C LEU A 26 10.43 2.56 -11.10
N ASP A 27 9.51 1.71 -10.64
CA ASP A 27 9.38 0.34 -11.20
C ASP A 27 9.06 0.35 -12.68
N ASN A 28 8.28 1.30 -13.20
CA ASN A 28 8.04 1.39 -14.64
C ASN A 28 9.32 1.65 -15.45
N LEU A 29 10.30 2.36 -14.88
CA LEU A 29 11.61 2.52 -15.51
C LEU A 29 12.42 1.24 -15.40
N ARG A 30 12.43 0.61 -14.22
CA ARG A 30 13.19 -0.63 -13.98
C ARG A 30 12.69 -1.74 -14.88
N ASP A 31 11.36 -1.98 -14.93
CA ASP A 31 10.74 -2.99 -15.79
C ASP A 31 11.09 -2.80 -17.28
N ALA A 32 11.05 -1.54 -17.74
CA ALA A 32 11.43 -1.23 -19.12
C ALA A 32 12.94 -1.44 -19.38
N ALA A 33 13.79 -1.19 -18.39
CA ALA A 33 15.25 -1.38 -18.50
C ALA A 33 15.63 -2.87 -18.42
N GLU A 34 14.90 -3.67 -17.62
CA GLU A 34 15.12 -5.12 -17.50
C GLU A 34 14.96 -5.88 -18.83
N GLU A 35 14.19 -5.36 -19.78
CA GLU A 35 14.14 -5.91 -21.14
C GLU A 35 15.50 -5.93 -21.84
N HIS A 36 16.46 -5.14 -21.31
CA HIS A 36 17.83 -5.01 -21.78
C HIS A 36 18.87 -5.50 -20.76
N HIS A 37 18.46 -6.20 -19.69
CA HIS A 37 19.31 -6.60 -18.55
C HIS A 37 19.97 -5.40 -17.86
N LEU A 38 19.27 -4.27 -17.82
CA LEU A 38 19.68 -3.05 -17.16
C LEU A 38 18.66 -2.67 -16.09
N THR A 39 19.10 -1.86 -15.11
CA THR A 39 18.20 -1.32 -14.09
C THR A 39 18.61 0.11 -13.71
N PHE A 40 17.70 0.89 -13.12
CA PHE A 40 18.07 2.12 -12.44
C PHE A 40 18.46 1.76 -11.01
N GLY A 41 19.71 1.99 -10.67
CA GLY A 41 20.33 1.46 -9.46
C GLY A 41 19.73 1.93 -8.14
N PRO A 42 19.49 3.25 -7.91
CA PRO A 42 18.82 3.73 -6.69
C PRO A 42 17.40 3.19 -6.57
N ASP A 43 17.09 2.46 -5.48
CA ASP A 43 15.81 1.75 -5.30
C ASP A 43 15.28 1.81 -3.87
N PRO A 44 14.76 2.96 -3.45
CA PRO A 44 14.16 3.10 -2.12
C PRO A 44 12.99 2.13 -1.93
N ALA A 45 12.70 1.75 -0.68
CA ALA A 45 11.60 0.84 -0.32
C ALA A 45 10.21 1.26 -0.86
N THR A 46 10.10 2.48 -1.38
CA THR A 46 8.89 3.02 -2.02
C THR A 46 8.90 2.88 -3.54
N HIS A 47 9.77 2.06 -4.12
CA HIS A 47 10.03 1.93 -5.57
C HIS A 47 8.73 1.76 -6.40
N ASN A 48 7.74 1.01 -5.91
CA ASN A 48 6.48 0.73 -6.59
C ASN A 48 5.52 1.94 -6.68
N HIS A 49 5.82 3.06 -6.00
CA HIS A 49 4.96 4.26 -6.02
C HIS A 49 5.72 5.59 -5.90
N CYS A 50 7.02 5.61 -5.66
CA CYS A 50 7.84 6.82 -5.78
C CYS A 50 8.01 7.20 -7.26
N VAL A 51 8.37 8.44 -7.51
CA VAL A 51 8.57 8.95 -8.88
C VAL A 51 9.96 9.56 -9.04
N LEU A 52 10.52 9.45 -10.26
CA LEU A 52 11.87 9.94 -10.56
C LEU A 52 12.08 11.42 -10.15
N GLY A 53 11.08 12.27 -10.37
CA GLY A 53 11.16 13.68 -9.95
C GLY A 53 11.21 13.86 -8.43
N GLY A 54 10.61 12.96 -7.65
CA GLY A 54 10.73 12.92 -6.20
C GLY A 54 12.12 12.46 -5.77
N MET A 55 12.64 11.41 -6.41
CA MET A 55 13.99 10.89 -6.15
C MET A 55 15.07 11.94 -6.49
N ILE A 56 14.93 12.61 -7.62
CA ILE A 56 15.81 13.74 -7.99
C ILE A 56 15.71 14.86 -6.94
N GLY A 57 14.49 15.18 -6.48
CA GLY A 57 14.27 16.21 -5.48
C GLY A 57 14.94 15.92 -4.14
N ASN A 58 14.92 14.68 -3.67
CA ASN A 58 15.49 14.26 -2.39
C ASN A 58 16.92 13.71 -2.48
N ASN A 59 17.41 13.39 -3.67
CA ASN A 59 18.64 12.61 -3.87
C ASN A 59 18.53 11.21 -3.22
N SER A 60 17.40 10.53 -3.46
CA SER A 60 17.09 9.22 -2.88
C SER A 60 18.14 8.17 -3.25
N CYS A 61 18.30 7.16 -2.41
CA CYS A 61 19.23 6.07 -2.60
C CYS A 61 18.47 4.72 -2.67
N GLY A 62 18.53 3.89 -1.64
CA GLY A 62 17.84 2.61 -1.57
C GLY A 62 18.76 1.48 -1.13
N VAL A 63 18.28 0.26 -1.30
CA VAL A 63 18.93 -0.98 -0.84
C VAL A 63 20.24 -1.24 -1.57
N HIS A 64 20.28 -0.95 -2.89
CA HIS A 64 21.45 -1.23 -3.75
C HIS A 64 22.42 -0.05 -3.88
N SER A 65 22.29 0.97 -3.04
CA SER A 65 23.19 2.15 -3.09
C SER A 65 24.65 1.84 -2.79
N VAL A 66 24.94 0.77 -2.09
CA VAL A 66 26.33 0.27 -1.90
C VAL A 66 27.04 0.07 -3.24
N THR A 67 26.32 -0.37 -4.27
CA THR A 67 26.82 -0.56 -5.63
C THR A 67 26.48 0.62 -6.54
N ALA A 68 25.28 1.15 -6.45
CA ALA A 68 24.73 2.12 -7.39
C ALA A 68 24.90 3.59 -6.97
N GLY A 69 25.23 3.84 -5.70
CA GLY A 69 25.31 5.21 -5.17
C GLY A 69 23.94 5.87 -5.03
N ARG A 70 23.95 7.20 -5.06
CA ARG A 70 22.76 8.06 -4.91
C ARG A 70 22.11 8.37 -6.26
N THR A 71 20.93 8.96 -6.24
CA THR A 71 20.28 9.45 -7.47
C THR A 71 21.17 10.44 -8.23
N SER A 72 21.89 11.35 -7.53
CA SER A 72 22.83 12.29 -8.17
C SER A 72 23.90 11.58 -8.99
N ASP A 73 24.40 10.44 -8.50
CA ASP A 73 25.46 9.70 -9.16
C ASP A 73 24.96 9.04 -10.48
N ASN A 74 23.64 8.88 -10.61
CA ASN A 74 22.95 8.24 -11.73
C ASN A 74 22.17 9.24 -12.63
N ILE A 75 22.43 10.55 -12.53
CA ILE A 75 21.83 11.56 -13.41
C ILE A 75 22.92 12.16 -14.32
N GLU A 76 22.70 12.02 -15.63
CA GLU A 76 23.57 12.60 -16.67
C GLU A 76 23.16 14.04 -17.01
N SER A 77 21.87 14.28 -17.24
CA SER A 77 21.36 15.62 -17.56
C SER A 77 19.92 15.82 -17.10
N LEU A 78 19.53 17.08 -16.89
CA LEU A 78 18.17 17.49 -16.57
C LEU A 78 17.67 18.54 -17.55
N ASP A 79 16.44 18.42 -18.04
CA ASP A 79 15.68 19.51 -18.66
C ASP A 79 14.87 20.21 -17.56
N ILE A 80 15.16 21.45 -17.32
CA ILE A 80 14.65 22.21 -16.18
C ILE A 80 13.87 23.46 -16.61
N LEU A 81 12.99 23.91 -15.71
CA LEU A 81 12.27 25.17 -15.82
C LEU A 81 12.47 25.99 -14.54
N THR A 82 13.00 27.21 -14.68
CA THR A 82 13.14 28.14 -13.56
C THR A 82 11.79 28.85 -13.28
N TYR A 83 11.66 29.45 -12.08
CA TYR A 83 10.42 30.17 -11.74
C TYR A 83 10.10 31.32 -12.67
N ASP A 84 11.13 32.03 -13.20
CA ASP A 84 11.00 33.11 -14.15
C ASP A 84 10.76 32.67 -15.61
N GLY A 85 10.61 31.34 -15.83
CA GLY A 85 10.16 30.77 -17.12
C GLY A 85 11.28 30.40 -18.08
N LEU A 86 12.56 30.41 -17.69
CA LEU A 86 13.65 29.91 -18.52
C LEU A 86 13.64 28.37 -18.53
N ARG A 87 13.53 27.79 -19.72
CA ARG A 87 13.72 26.34 -19.95
C ARG A 87 15.12 26.13 -20.54
N MET A 88 15.86 25.15 -19.95
CA MET A 88 17.17 24.77 -20.46
C MET A 88 17.56 23.35 -20.01
N THR A 89 18.41 22.71 -20.78
CA THR A 89 19.07 21.45 -20.38
C THR A 89 20.37 21.79 -19.65
N VAL A 90 20.65 21.09 -18.55
CA VAL A 90 21.85 21.22 -17.74
C VAL A 90 22.49 19.85 -17.52
N GLY A 91 23.81 19.83 -17.39
CA GLY A 91 24.61 18.61 -17.18
C GLY A 91 26.07 18.96 -16.83
N PRO A 92 27.00 18.02 -17.05
CA PRO A 92 28.42 18.34 -17.00
C PRO A 92 28.77 19.37 -18.07
N THR A 93 29.62 20.33 -17.74
CA THR A 93 29.92 21.46 -18.63
C THR A 93 31.46 21.69 -18.63
N SER A 94 32.09 21.55 -19.79
CA SER A 94 33.53 21.84 -19.93
C SER A 94 33.82 23.32 -19.74
N ASP A 95 35.10 23.64 -19.41
CA ASP A 95 35.49 25.03 -19.22
C ASP A 95 35.29 25.86 -20.50
N GLU A 96 35.49 25.25 -21.69
CA GLU A 96 35.28 25.93 -22.98
C GLU A 96 33.77 26.22 -23.18
N GLU A 97 32.92 25.25 -22.95
CA GLU A 97 31.44 25.41 -23.05
C GLU A 97 30.92 26.41 -22.00
N LEU A 98 31.48 26.39 -20.78
CA LEU A 98 31.13 27.34 -19.73
C LEU A 98 31.39 28.79 -20.18
N GLU A 99 32.56 29.09 -20.74
CA GLU A 99 32.88 30.42 -21.23
C GLU A 99 32.01 30.81 -22.44
N GLU A 100 31.74 29.89 -23.37
CA GLU A 100 30.81 30.15 -24.50
C GLU A 100 29.40 30.50 -24.00
N ILE A 101 28.88 29.81 -23.02
CA ILE A 101 27.54 30.06 -22.44
C ILE A 101 27.54 31.45 -21.75
N ILE A 102 28.58 31.74 -20.97
CA ILE A 102 28.72 33.04 -20.28
C ILE A 102 28.81 34.19 -21.27
N ASP A 103 29.58 34.08 -22.34
CA ASP A 103 29.74 35.07 -23.37
C ASP A 103 28.48 35.24 -24.22
N GLY A 104 27.70 34.17 -24.39
CA GLY A 104 26.38 34.19 -25.02
C GLY A 104 25.36 35.09 -24.32
N GLY A 105 25.60 35.38 -23.03
CA GLY A 105 24.80 36.31 -22.24
C GLY A 105 23.37 35.86 -21.95
N GLY A 106 22.51 36.82 -21.64
CA GLY A 106 21.13 36.58 -21.25
C GLY A 106 21.03 35.82 -19.90
N ARG A 107 19.81 35.43 -19.50
CA ARG A 107 19.57 34.79 -18.21
C ARG A 107 20.38 33.49 -18.01
N ARG A 108 20.55 32.69 -19.09
CA ARG A 108 21.40 31.47 -19.05
C ARG A 108 22.84 31.81 -18.72
N GLY A 109 23.44 32.77 -19.44
CA GLY A 109 24.83 33.18 -19.17
C GLY A 109 25.03 33.80 -17.79
N GLU A 110 24.02 34.54 -17.28
CA GLU A 110 24.02 35.09 -15.92
C GLU A 110 24.06 33.97 -14.87
N ILE A 111 23.23 32.92 -15.01
CA ILE A 111 23.21 31.78 -14.12
C ILE A 111 24.56 31.05 -14.11
N TYR A 112 25.10 30.71 -15.29
CA TYR A 112 26.38 29.99 -15.39
C TYR A 112 27.53 30.81 -14.82
N ARG A 113 27.56 32.12 -15.05
CA ARG A 113 28.54 33.01 -14.45
C ARG A 113 28.43 33.00 -12.92
N ALA A 114 27.24 33.14 -12.39
CA ALA A 114 27.00 33.20 -10.95
C ALA A 114 27.36 31.85 -10.27
N LEU A 115 27.12 30.69 -10.93
CA LEU A 115 27.51 29.37 -10.43
C LEU A 115 29.04 29.20 -10.44
N ARG A 116 29.74 29.68 -11.50
CA ARG A 116 31.19 29.69 -11.54
C ARG A 116 31.78 30.55 -10.42
N ASP A 117 31.27 31.79 -10.28
CA ASP A 117 31.75 32.73 -9.28
C ASP A 117 31.52 32.19 -7.85
N LEU A 118 30.37 31.52 -7.59
CA LEU A 118 30.06 30.84 -6.32
C LEU A 118 31.04 29.67 -6.08
N ARG A 119 31.26 28.81 -7.07
CA ARG A 119 32.27 27.74 -6.96
C ARG A 119 33.64 28.30 -6.59
N ASP A 120 34.10 29.30 -7.30
CA ASP A 120 35.46 29.86 -7.13
C ASP A 120 35.61 30.53 -5.74
N GLU A 121 34.54 31.13 -5.20
CA GLU A 121 34.51 31.74 -3.87
C GLU A 121 34.61 30.71 -2.75
N TYR A 122 33.90 29.54 -2.88
CA TYR A 122 33.75 28.58 -1.78
C TYR A 122 34.44 27.23 -1.99
N ALA A 123 35.25 27.06 -3.04
CA ALA A 123 35.85 25.75 -3.39
C ALA A 123 36.70 25.12 -2.26
N GLU A 124 37.42 25.90 -1.50
CA GLU A 124 38.26 25.40 -0.38
C GLU A 124 37.41 24.89 0.78
N GLU A 125 36.39 25.68 1.18
CA GLU A 125 35.43 25.30 2.24
C GLU A 125 34.61 24.06 1.85
N ILE A 126 34.22 23.94 0.57
CA ILE A 126 33.51 22.75 0.08
C ILE A 126 34.39 21.50 0.23
N ARG A 127 35.64 21.58 -0.18
CA ARG A 127 36.57 20.43 -0.10
C ARG A 127 36.90 20.05 1.36
N GLU A 128 36.96 21.03 2.26
CA GLU A 128 37.31 20.79 3.67
C GLU A 128 36.13 20.27 4.48
N ARG A 129 34.91 20.87 4.29
CA ARG A 129 33.78 20.67 5.20
C ARG A 129 32.72 19.66 4.75
N PHE A 130 32.67 19.32 3.44
CA PHE A 130 31.73 18.30 2.99
C PHE A 130 32.14 16.94 3.53
N PRO A 131 31.22 16.19 4.24
CA PRO A 131 31.52 14.86 4.75
C PRO A 131 31.98 13.91 3.65
N LYS A 132 33.03 13.14 3.96
CA LYS A 132 33.59 12.12 3.03
C LYS A 132 32.99 10.76 3.33
N ILE A 133 31.68 10.64 3.15
CA ILE A 133 30.90 9.42 3.39
C ILE A 133 30.14 9.04 2.12
N PRO A 134 29.79 7.75 1.93
CA PRO A 134 29.06 7.31 0.74
C PRO A 134 27.71 8.00 0.58
N ARG A 135 26.97 8.17 1.68
CA ARG A 135 25.58 8.58 1.69
C ARG A 135 25.38 9.93 2.37
N ARG A 136 25.63 11.02 1.64
CA ARG A 136 25.40 12.39 2.08
C ARG A 136 24.39 13.08 1.17
N VAL A 137 23.25 13.49 1.70
CA VAL A 137 22.27 14.30 0.94
C VAL A 137 21.89 15.61 1.63
N SER A 138 22.44 15.90 2.84
CA SER A 138 22.22 17.18 3.52
C SER A 138 22.84 18.35 2.76
N GLY A 139 22.12 19.45 2.69
CA GLY A 139 22.50 20.66 1.95
C GLY A 139 22.36 20.52 0.43
N TYR A 140 22.94 21.48 -0.30
CA TYR A 140 23.02 21.36 -1.76
C TYR A 140 24.34 20.73 -2.18
N ASN A 141 24.35 20.01 -3.29
CA ASN A 141 25.52 19.32 -3.83
C ASN A 141 26.48 20.33 -4.53
N LEU A 142 26.98 21.33 -3.81
CA LEU A 142 27.89 22.32 -4.38
C LEU A 142 29.24 21.74 -4.78
N ASP A 143 29.63 20.60 -4.23
CA ASP A 143 30.81 19.82 -4.62
C ASP A 143 30.73 19.35 -6.07
N GLU A 144 29.54 19.13 -6.63
CA GLU A 144 29.37 18.77 -8.05
C GLU A 144 29.73 19.92 -9.02
N LEU A 145 29.85 21.17 -8.52
CA LEU A 145 30.31 22.32 -9.30
C LEU A 145 31.84 22.41 -9.34
N LEU A 146 32.57 21.62 -8.54
CA LEU A 146 34.02 21.65 -8.53
C LEU A 146 34.60 21.13 -9.87
N PRO A 147 35.75 21.64 -10.34
CA PRO A 147 36.36 21.19 -11.60
C PRO A 147 36.63 19.69 -11.64
N GLU A 148 37.03 19.10 -10.53
CA GLU A 148 37.27 17.67 -10.40
C GLU A 148 36.04 16.81 -10.58
N ASN A 149 34.82 17.38 -10.41
CA ASN A 149 33.53 16.74 -10.62
C ASN A 149 32.85 17.20 -11.95
N GLY A 150 33.61 17.92 -12.82
CA GLY A 150 33.15 18.24 -14.17
C GLY A 150 32.17 19.40 -14.28
N PHE A 151 32.08 20.28 -13.27
CA PHE A 151 31.12 21.38 -13.19
C PHE A 151 29.71 20.88 -13.58
N ASN A 152 29.22 19.89 -12.87
CA ASN A 152 27.99 19.20 -13.20
C ASN A 152 26.77 19.85 -12.54
N ILE A 153 26.07 20.70 -13.32
CA ILE A 153 24.90 21.44 -12.82
C ILE A 153 23.71 20.51 -12.58
N ALA A 154 23.54 19.44 -13.37
CA ALA A 154 22.45 18.50 -13.15
C ALA A 154 22.58 17.83 -11.77
N ARG A 155 23.78 17.33 -11.43
CA ARG A 155 24.05 16.69 -10.12
C ARG A 155 23.96 17.70 -8.98
N ALA A 156 24.38 18.95 -9.20
CA ALA A 156 24.25 20.01 -8.20
C ALA A 156 22.78 20.37 -7.89
N LEU A 157 21.85 20.15 -8.84
CA LEU A 157 20.42 20.37 -8.68
C LEU A 157 19.68 19.18 -8.10
N VAL A 158 20.24 17.97 -8.09
CA VAL A 158 19.71 16.81 -7.41
C VAL A 158 19.80 17.03 -5.88
N GLY A 159 18.72 16.74 -5.16
CA GLY A 159 18.65 16.98 -3.71
C GLY A 159 18.26 18.40 -3.30
N THR A 160 17.84 19.23 -4.25
CA THR A 160 17.41 20.62 -3.95
C THR A 160 15.97 20.72 -3.41
N GLU A 161 15.27 19.62 -3.22
CA GLU A 161 13.93 19.56 -2.61
C GLU A 161 12.92 20.55 -3.22
N SER A 162 12.95 20.72 -4.54
CA SER A 162 12.13 21.69 -5.29
C SER A 162 12.31 23.15 -4.84
N THR A 163 13.44 23.50 -4.23
CA THR A 163 13.73 24.88 -3.78
C THR A 163 14.35 25.74 -4.87
N CYS A 164 14.82 25.13 -5.97
CA CYS A 164 15.57 25.82 -7.05
C CYS A 164 14.82 25.83 -8.38
N VAL A 165 14.43 24.66 -8.89
CA VAL A 165 13.88 24.50 -10.25
C VAL A 165 12.76 23.47 -10.30
N LEU A 166 12.02 23.42 -11.42
CA LEU A 166 11.14 22.31 -11.79
C LEU A 166 11.86 21.42 -12.81
N VAL A 167 11.90 20.12 -12.56
CA VAL A 167 12.43 19.12 -13.49
C VAL A 167 11.32 18.74 -14.48
N LEU A 168 11.61 18.81 -15.78
CA LEU A 168 10.70 18.44 -16.86
C LEU A 168 11.03 17.08 -17.47
N GLU A 169 12.32 16.78 -17.65
CA GLU A 169 12.84 15.48 -18.10
C GLU A 169 14.20 15.23 -17.43
N ALA A 170 14.57 13.96 -17.30
CA ALA A 170 15.89 13.55 -16.85
C ALA A 170 16.46 12.51 -17.79
N THR A 171 17.77 12.58 -18.04
CA THR A 171 18.55 11.49 -18.61
C THR A 171 19.23 10.77 -17.45
N ALA A 172 18.80 9.54 -17.19
CA ALA A 172 19.26 8.70 -16.11
C ALA A 172 20.26 7.66 -16.63
N GLN A 173 21.33 7.42 -15.90
CA GLN A 173 22.25 6.34 -16.14
C GLN A 173 21.68 5.03 -15.58
N LEU A 174 21.79 3.95 -16.36
CA LEU A 174 21.40 2.60 -15.98
C LEU A 174 22.66 1.79 -15.65
N ILE A 175 22.51 0.81 -14.76
CA ILE A 175 23.54 -0.18 -14.40
C ILE A 175 23.11 -1.57 -14.87
N GLU A 176 24.07 -2.51 -14.97
CA GLU A 176 23.75 -3.91 -15.23
C GLU A 176 22.93 -4.51 -14.10
N SER A 177 21.89 -5.27 -14.45
CA SER A 177 21.10 -6.05 -13.51
C SER A 177 21.65 -7.46 -13.43
N PRO A 178 22.14 -7.94 -12.27
CA PRO A 178 22.68 -9.27 -12.16
C PRO A 178 21.59 -10.34 -12.39
N GLN A 179 21.93 -11.41 -13.14
CA GLN A 179 21.00 -12.47 -13.49
C GLN A 179 20.66 -13.37 -12.30
N HIS A 180 21.58 -13.51 -11.37
CA HIS A 180 21.42 -14.32 -10.15
C HIS A 180 21.69 -13.47 -8.92
N ARG A 181 20.84 -13.64 -7.91
CA ARG A 181 20.96 -12.99 -6.61
C ARG A 181 20.90 -14.04 -5.53
N LEU A 182 21.71 -13.88 -4.50
CA LEU A 182 21.80 -14.81 -3.40
C LEU A 182 21.84 -14.04 -2.08
N LEU A 183 20.97 -14.40 -1.13
CA LEU A 183 20.87 -13.72 0.15
C LEU A 183 21.58 -14.51 1.25
N VAL A 184 22.42 -13.83 2.04
CA VAL A 184 22.97 -14.32 3.31
C VAL A 184 22.38 -13.48 4.44
N VAL A 185 21.87 -14.16 5.47
CA VAL A 185 21.42 -13.49 6.70
C VAL A 185 22.37 -13.83 7.83
N LEU A 186 23.02 -12.81 8.40
CA LEU A 186 23.92 -12.95 9.56
C LEU A 186 23.24 -12.42 10.82
N GLY A 187 23.21 -13.22 11.89
CA GLY A 187 22.65 -12.82 13.18
C GLY A 187 23.71 -12.35 14.15
N PHE A 188 23.40 -11.30 14.90
CA PHE A 188 24.25 -10.67 15.92
C PHE A 188 23.54 -10.56 17.27
N GLU A 189 24.30 -10.41 18.37
CA GLU A 189 23.73 -10.22 19.71
C GLU A 189 22.96 -8.87 19.82
N ASP A 190 23.46 -7.82 19.14
CA ASP A 190 22.84 -6.51 19.06
C ASP A 190 23.22 -5.74 17.79
N ALA A 191 22.54 -4.61 17.54
CA ALA A 191 22.74 -3.79 16.35
C ALA A 191 24.12 -3.08 16.30
N THR A 192 24.75 -2.84 17.45
CA THR A 192 26.07 -2.19 17.48
C THR A 192 27.17 -3.14 17.00
N LEU A 193 27.08 -4.41 17.39
CA LEU A 193 27.99 -5.46 16.92
C LEU A 193 27.76 -5.76 15.42
N ALA A 194 26.52 -5.71 14.95
CA ALA A 194 26.23 -5.76 13.53
C ALA A 194 26.87 -4.58 12.78
N GLY A 195 26.81 -3.36 13.34
CA GLY A 195 27.47 -2.17 12.80
C GLY A 195 29.00 -2.28 12.76
N ASP A 196 29.62 -2.88 13.78
CA ASP A 196 31.06 -3.12 13.82
C ASP A 196 31.52 -4.11 12.74
N ALA A 197 30.65 -5.05 12.33
CA ALA A 197 30.96 -6.05 11.31
C ALA A 197 30.85 -5.52 9.87
N VAL A 198 30.15 -4.40 9.64
CA VAL A 198 29.87 -3.86 8.30
C VAL A 198 31.14 -3.66 7.45
N PRO A 199 32.26 -3.09 7.96
CA PRO A 199 33.43 -2.92 7.14
C PRO A 199 34.00 -4.24 6.59
N ALA A 200 33.97 -5.31 7.41
CA ALA A 200 34.42 -6.63 6.98
C ALA A 200 33.47 -7.25 5.94
N VAL A 201 32.15 -7.08 6.09
CA VAL A 201 31.16 -7.50 5.06
C VAL A 201 31.41 -6.81 3.74
N LEU A 202 31.70 -5.51 3.75
CA LEU A 202 31.96 -4.72 2.53
C LEU A 202 33.22 -5.18 1.76
N GLU A 203 34.22 -5.78 2.41
CA GLU A 203 35.38 -6.35 1.74
C GLU A 203 35.02 -7.50 0.78
N HIS A 204 33.87 -8.16 0.97
CA HIS A 204 33.36 -9.22 0.10
C HIS A 204 32.54 -8.70 -1.10
N GLY A 205 32.37 -7.39 -1.27
CA GLY A 205 31.71 -6.76 -2.41
C GLY A 205 30.21 -7.13 -2.54
N PRO A 206 29.40 -6.96 -1.49
CA PRO A 206 27.98 -7.25 -1.57
C PRO A 206 27.26 -6.31 -2.56
N PHE A 207 26.20 -6.82 -3.20
CA PHE A 207 25.31 -6.02 -4.05
C PHE A 207 24.35 -5.15 -3.22
N ALA A 208 23.94 -5.67 -2.05
CA ALA A 208 23.19 -4.93 -1.04
C ALA A 208 23.58 -5.35 0.38
N LEU A 209 23.48 -4.41 1.34
CA LEU A 209 23.76 -4.67 2.75
C LEU A 209 22.84 -3.85 3.66
N GLU A 210 21.85 -4.53 4.22
CA GLU A 210 20.77 -3.97 5.03
C GLU A 210 20.79 -4.52 6.46
N ALA A 211 20.16 -3.81 7.38
CA ALA A 211 19.99 -4.27 8.75
C ALA A 211 18.57 -4.13 9.27
N VAL A 212 18.20 -5.04 10.16
CA VAL A 212 16.98 -4.98 10.98
C VAL A 212 17.29 -5.40 12.43
N ASP A 213 16.58 -4.81 13.40
CA ASP A 213 16.70 -5.20 14.79
C ASP A 213 15.52 -6.07 15.27
N ARG A 214 15.68 -6.71 16.42
CA ARG A 214 14.66 -7.55 17.05
C ARG A 214 13.37 -6.78 17.30
N LYS A 215 13.45 -5.53 17.70
CA LYS A 215 12.27 -4.73 18.04
C LYS A 215 11.38 -4.47 16.84
N LEU A 216 11.97 -4.21 15.68
CA LEU A 216 11.23 -4.11 14.43
C LEU A 216 10.48 -5.42 14.15
N CYS A 217 11.17 -6.56 14.19
CA CYS A 217 10.57 -7.87 13.95
C CYS A 217 9.43 -8.20 14.94
N GLU A 218 9.59 -7.85 16.22
CA GLU A 218 8.56 -8.02 17.25
C GLU A 218 7.32 -7.15 16.97
N LEU A 219 7.51 -5.90 16.54
CA LEU A 219 6.41 -4.99 16.15
C LEU A 219 5.66 -5.51 14.92
N GLU A 220 6.35 -6.08 13.95
CA GLU A 220 5.75 -6.71 12.77
C GLU A 220 4.93 -7.95 13.16
N ALA A 221 5.55 -8.85 13.93
CA ALA A 221 4.89 -10.07 14.38
C ALA A 221 3.63 -9.78 15.21
N ALA A 222 3.69 -8.78 16.11
CA ALA A 222 2.55 -8.35 16.91
C ALA A 222 1.39 -7.80 16.06
N LYS A 223 1.68 -7.27 14.87
CA LYS A 223 0.68 -6.78 13.91
C LYS A 223 0.26 -7.84 12.89
N GLY A 224 0.81 -9.05 12.98
CA GLY A 224 0.56 -10.11 11.99
C GLY A 224 1.19 -9.85 10.62
N ILE A 225 2.23 -8.99 10.55
CA ILE A 225 2.96 -8.69 9.35
C ILE A 225 4.11 -9.70 9.22
N HIS A 226 4.17 -10.46 8.15
CA HIS A 226 5.22 -11.44 7.83
C HIS A 226 5.67 -12.39 8.96
N PRO A 227 4.77 -12.91 9.85
CA PRO A 227 5.17 -13.70 11.02
C PRO A 227 5.92 -14.99 10.64
N GLU A 228 5.62 -15.58 9.49
CA GLU A 228 6.29 -16.79 9.00
C GLU A 228 7.73 -16.50 8.58
N ALA A 229 7.98 -15.40 7.86
CA ALA A 229 9.32 -15.01 7.47
C ALA A 229 10.21 -14.63 8.67
N ILE A 230 9.62 -13.94 9.66
CA ILE A 230 10.32 -13.60 10.91
C ILE A 230 10.72 -14.86 11.69
N ALA A 231 9.88 -15.91 11.65
CA ALA A 231 10.17 -17.18 12.34
C ALA A 231 11.33 -17.95 11.70
N GLU A 232 11.67 -17.69 10.43
CA GLU A 232 12.79 -18.31 9.72
C GLU A 232 14.12 -17.59 9.99
N LEU A 233 14.12 -16.38 10.58
CA LEU A 233 15.38 -15.67 10.87
C LEU A 233 16.31 -16.48 11.78
N PRO A 234 17.61 -16.52 11.50
CA PRO A 234 18.58 -17.21 12.33
C PRO A 234 18.67 -16.55 13.73
N LYS A 235 19.32 -17.21 14.69
CA LYS A 235 19.47 -16.67 16.05
C LYS A 235 20.15 -15.30 16.02
N GLY A 236 19.57 -14.35 16.77
CA GLY A 236 20.13 -13.00 16.87
C GLY A 236 19.19 -12.04 17.59
N SER A 237 19.66 -10.82 17.78
CA SER A 237 18.84 -9.66 18.17
C SER A 237 18.98 -8.51 17.17
N ALA A 238 19.89 -8.64 16.22
CA ALA A 238 20.01 -7.84 15.01
C ALA A 238 20.49 -8.74 13.88
N TRP A 239 20.12 -8.40 12.66
CA TRP A 239 20.48 -9.18 11.49
C TRP A 239 20.99 -8.27 10.36
N LEU A 240 22.03 -8.74 9.68
CA LEU A 240 22.48 -8.17 8.41
C LEU A 240 21.95 -9.05 7.28
N PHE A 241 21.28 -8.42 6.33
CA PHE A 241 20.86 -8.99 5.06
C PHE A 241 21.89 -8.61 4.01
N VAL A 242 22.64 -9.59 3.50
CA VAL A 242 23.74 -9.39 2.57
C VAL A 242 23.40 -10.07 1.25
N GLU A 243 23.18 -9.29 0.20
CA GLU A 243 22.87 -9.83 -1.12
C GLU A 243 24.13 -9.82 -2.00
N PHE A 244 24.36 -10.93 -2.68
CA PHE A 244 25.36 -11.05 -3.73
C PHE A 244 24.68 -11.19 -5.08
N GLY A 245 25.06 -10.36 -6.03
CA GLY A 245 24.59 -10.40 -7.41
C GLY A 245 25.70 -10.79 -8.36
N ALA A 246 25.42 -11.71 -9.30
CA ALA A 246 26.36 -12.12 -10.35
C ALA A 246 25.61 -12.63 -11.58
N ASP A 247 26.32 -12.72 -12.72
CA ASP A 247 25.77 -13.36 -13.93
C ASP A 247 25.90 -14.89 -13.87
N ASP A 248 26.79 -15.42 -13.02
CA ASP A 248 26.94 -16.85 -12.73
C ASP A 248 26.59 -17.11 -11.25
N LEU A 249 25.71 -18.08 -11.00
CA LEU A 249 25.26 -18.43 -9.65
C LEU A 249 26.40 -18.99 -8.78
N ASP A 250 27.38 -19.67 -9.36
CA ASP A 250 28.52 -20.23 -8.63
C ASP A 250 29.44 -19.11 -8.13
N ASP A 251 29.56 -17.99 -8.84
CA ASP A 251 30.31 -16.81 -8.40
C ASP A 251 29.61 -16.17 -7.19
N ALA A 252 28.29 -15.97 -7.24
CA ALA A 252 27.52 -15.45 -6.11
C ALA A 252 27.64 -16.37 -4.88
N ARG A 253 27.56 -17.70 -5.07
CA ARG A 253 27.74 -18.70 -3.99
C ARG A 253 29.14 -18.66 -3.39
N SER A 254 30.16 -18.48 -4.21
CA SER A 254 31.56 -18.42 -3.74
C SER A 254 31.73 -17.23 -2.80
N SER A 255 31.26 -16.04 -3.18
CA SER A 255 31.29 -14.84 -2.34
C SER A 255 30.48 -15.01 -1.03
N ALA A 256 29.31 -15.60 -1.12
CA ALA A 256 28.48 -15.89 0.05
C ALA A 256 29.15 -16.85 1.04
N HIS A 257 29.80 -17.92 0.56
CA HIS A 257 30.54 -18.85 1.42
C HIS A 257 31.75 -18.21 2.03
N GLN A 258 32.51 -17.40 1.30
CA GLN A 258 33.67 -16.67 1.86
C GLN A 258 33.24 -15.75 2.99
N LEU A 259 32.16 -14.99 2.80
CA LEU A 259 31.58 -14.14 3.85
C LEU A 259 31.20 -14.95 5.10
N ILE A 260 30.52 -16.10 4.91
CA ILE A 260 30.12 -16.96 6.03
C ILE A 260 31.32 -17.52 6.78
N ASP A 261 32.36 -17.98 6.06
CA ASP A 261 33.55 -18.52 6.65
C ASP A 261 34.32 -17.47 7.49
N ASP A 262 34.37 -16.23 7.02
CA ASP A 262 35.08 -15.14 7.69
C ASP A 262 34.30 -14.57 8.89
N LEU A 263 32.98 -14.45 8.82
CA LEU A 263 32.20 -13.74 9.83
C LEU A 263 31.39 -14.63 10.76
N ALA A 264 31.06 -15.84 10.36
CA ALA A 264 30.28 -16.80 11.14
C ALA A 264 31.05 -18.09 11.49
N GLY A 265 32.34 -18.15 11.23
CA GLY A 265 33.24 -19.19 11.68
C GLY A 265 33.45 -19.17 13.21
N ASP A 266 34.20 -20.15 13.76
CA ASP A 266 34.41 -20.35 15.20
C ASP A 266 34.88 -19.09 15.97
N ASP A 267 35.61 -18.18 15.33
CA ASP A 267 36.13 -16.91 15.88
C ASP A 267 35.42 -15.66 15.32
N GLY A 268 34.37 -15.83 14.49
CA GLY A 268 33.69 -14.71 13.82
C GLY A 268 32.72 -13.94 14.75
N PRO A 269 32.40 -12.69 14.42
CA PRO A 269 31.53 -11.85 15.23
C PRO A 269 30.01 -12.21 15.11
N ALA A 270 29.59 -12.94 14.09
CA ALA A 270 28.20 -13.36 13.90
C ALA A 270 27.91 -14.61 14.75
N VAL A 271 26.79 -14.58 15.49
CA VAL A 271 26.36 -15.71 16.34
C VAL A 271 25.60 -16.77 15.57
N SER A 272 25.17 -16.46 14.35
CA SER A 272 24.47 -17.40 13.46
C SER A 272 24.48 -16.87 12.02
N GLN A 273 24.24 -17.79 11.06
CA GLN A 273 24.13 -17.46 9.65
C GLN A 273 23.07 -18.31 8.95
N MET A 274 22.59 -17.82 7.83
CA MET A 274 21.69 -18.55 6.93
C MET A 274 21.99 -18.15 5.50
N LEU A 275 22.32 -19.14 4.66
CA LEU A 275 22.35 -18.96 3.20
C LEU A 275 20.97 -19.32 2.64
N VAL A 276 20.38 -18.42 1.88
CA VAL A 276 19.04 -18.58 1.33
C VAL A 276 19.13 -18.85 -0.15
N ASP A 277 18.96 -20.13 -0.52
CA ASP A 277 18.94 -20.61 -1.91
C ASP A 277 17.53 -20.63 -2.55
N ASP A 278 16.48 -20.32 -1.77
CA ASP A 278 15.09 -20.31 -2.20
C ASP A 278 14.65 -18.87 -2.46
N ASP A 279 14.35 -18.56 -3.73
CA ASP A 279 13.93 -17.21 -4.16
C ASP A 279 12.64 -16.73 -3.45
N GLU A 280 11.72 -17.65 -3.14
CA GLU A 280 10.48 -17.29 -2.44
C GLU A 280 10.77 -16.90 -0.99
N LEU A 281 11.64 -17.65 -0.32
CA LEU A 281 12.07 -17.30 1.04
C LEU A 281 12.87 -16.00 1.06
N ALA A 282 13.79 -15.81 0.11
CA ALA A 282 14.56 -14.56 -0.01
C ALA A 282 13.64 -13.36 -0.16
N ARG A 283 12.67 -13.44 -1.07
CA ARG A 283 11.66 -12.38 -1.25
C ARG A 283 10.83 -12.13 0.02
N LYS A 284 10.41 -13.18 0.76
CA LYS A 284 9.68 -13.04 2.03
C LYS A 284 10.53 -12.35 3.11
N LEU A 285 11.82 -12.64 3.17
CA LEU A 285 12.74 -12.01 4.12
C LEU A 285 12.96 -10.52 3.78
N TRP A 286 13.11 -10.18 2.50
CA TRP A 286 13.18 -8.79 2.06
C TRP A 286 11.92 -8.00 2.44
N LEU A 287 10.72 -8.58 2.35
CA LEU A 287 9.47 -7.95 2.78
C LEU A 287 9.49 -7.56 4.27
N VAL A 288 10.18 -8.32 5.15
CA VAL A 288 10.38 -7.93 6.56
C VAL A 288 11.15 -6.61 6.64
N ARG A 289 12.20 -6.44 5.84
CA ARG A 289 12.97 -5.19 5.82
C ARG A 289 12.16 -4.01 5.26
N GLU A 290 11.40 -4.21 4.21
CA GLU A 290 10.58 -3.19 3.56
C GLU A 290 9.39 -2.74 4.41
N ALA A 291 8.80 -3.65 5.20
CA ALA A 291 7.68 -3.35 6.08
C ALA A 291 8.04 -2.43 7.26
N GLY A 292 9.32 -2.22 7.51
CA GLY A 292 9.83 -1.49 8.68
C GLY A 292 9.16 -0.15 8.95
N LEU A 293 8.95 0.67 7.91
CA LEU A 293 8.30 1.98 8.06
C LEU A 293 6.84 1.87 8.56
N GLY A 294 6.09 0.90 8.07
CA GLY A 294 4.69 0.67 8.48
C GLY A 294 4.60 0.01 9.86
N ALA A 295 5.44 -0.99 10.08
CA ALA A 295 5.47 -1.76 11.31
C ALA A 295 5.84 -0.89 12.52
N THR A 296 6.80 0.00 12.37
CA THR A 296 7.30 0.85 13.43
C THR A 296 6.53 2.16 13.62
N ALA A 297 5.50 2.45 12.82
CA ALA A 297 4.71 3.70 12.93
C ALA A 297 3.92 3.84 14.23
N ARG A 298 3.75 2.77 14.99
CA ARG A 298 3.10 2.75 16.32
C ARG A 298 3.80 1.77 17.25
N THR A 299 3.87 2.11 18.54
CA THR A 299 4.33 1.20 19.61
C THR A 299 3.39 0.01 19.81
N PHE A 300 3.77 -0.97 20.64
CA PHE A 300 2.90 -2.07 21.07
C PHE A 300 1.61 -1.60 21.76
N HIS A 301 1.64 -0.43 22.40
CA HIS A 301 0.49 0.17 23.09
C HIS A 301 -0.38 1.05 22.17
N GLY A 302 -0.01 1.18 20.88
CA GLY A 302 -0.74 1.96 19.89
C GLY A 302 -0.35 3.43 19.80
N ASP A 303 0.60 3.91 20.63
CA ASP A 303 1.11 5.28 20.56
C ASP A 303 1.87 5.52 19.25
N LEU A 304 1.76 6.73 18.70
CA LEU A 304 2.48 7.12 17.50
C LEU A 304 3.97 7.22 17.76
N THR A 305 4.76 6.66 16.86
CA THR A 305 6.19 6.92 16.79
C THR A 305 6.49 7.92 15.69
N TRP A 306 7.65 8.55 15.78
CA TRP A 306 8.01 9.65 14.88
C TRP A 306 9.35 9.42 14.21
N PRO A 307 9.49 9.81 12.92
CA PRO A 307 10.76 9.76 12.20
C PRO A 307 11.62 11.02 12.47
N GLY A 308 11.55 11.58 13.68
CA GLY A 308 12.20 12.86 13.98
C GLY A 308 13.71 12.82 13.84
N TRP A 309 14.34 11.69 14.11
CA TRP A 309 15.74 11.41 13.88
C TRP A 309 15.92 10.09 13.11
N GLU A 310 15.34 10.02 11.93
CA GLU A 310 15.45 8.91 10.98
C GLU A 310 16.38 9.33 9.86
N ASP A 311 17.29 8.42 9.38
CA ASP A 311 18.09 8.69 8.19
C ASP A 311 19.41 9.46 8.43
N SER A 312 19.98 9.40 9.61
CA SER A 312 21.35 9.89 9.83
C SER A 312 22.36 8.92 9.24
N SER A 313 23.49 9.44 8.73
CA SER A 313 24.51 8.61 8.06
C SER A 313 25.91 8.98 8.50
N VAL A 314 26.73 7.96 8.72
CA VAL A 314 28.17 8.07 9.05
C VAL A 314 28.99 7.22 8.09
N HIS A 315 30.31 7.35 8.08
CA HIS A 315 31.14 6.39 7.34
C HIS A 315 30.95 4.97 7.93
N PRO A 316 30.83 3.90 7.13
CA PRO A 316 30.57 2.53 7.62
C PRO A 316 31.53 2.08 8.72
N THR A 317 32.79 2.52 8.70
CA THR A 317 33.78 2.24 9.76
C THR A 317 33.52 2.89 11.11
N GLN A 318 32.57 3.86 11.18
CA GLN A 318 32.15 4.55 12.38
C GLN A 318 30.77 4.10 12.89
N LEU A 319 30.14 3.17 12.15
CA LEU A 319 28.74 2.85 12.38
C LEU A 319 28.47 2.27 13.77
N GLY A 320 29.28 1.28 14.20
CA GLY A 320 29.12 0.66 15.53
C GLY A 320 29.31 1.68 16.67
N ASP A 321 30.33 2.56 16.58
CA ASP A 321 30.56 3.61 17.57
C ASP A 321 29.42 4.64 17.58
N TYR A 322 28.94 5.03 16.41
CA TYR A 322 27.78 5.93 16.28
C TYR A 322 26.52 5.33 16.91
N LEU A 323 26.21 4.03 16.64
CA LEU A 323 25.07 3.35 17.23
C LEU A 323 25.16 3.27 18.76
N ARG A 324 26.34 3.03 19.33
CA ARG A 324 26.57 3.08 20.79
C ARG A 324 26.31 4.48 21.36
N GLY A 325 26.77 5.52 20.68
CA GLY A 325 26.48 6.91 21.04
C GLY A 325 24.99 7.24 20.99
N LEU A 326 24.30 6.77 19.93
CA LEU A 326 22.86 6.98 19.74
C LEU A 326 22.03 6.23 20.81
N GLN A 327 22.42 5.00 21.16
CA GLN A 327 21.80 4.27 22.28
C GLN A 327 21.98 5.02 23.61
N GLY A 328 23.16 5.59 23.84
CA GLY A 328 23.39 6.43 25.02
C GLY A 328 22.46 7.64 25.10
N LEU A 329 22.16 8.29 23.97
CA LEU A 329 21.17 9.37 23.92
C LEU A 329 19.73 8.86 24.20
N TYR A 330 19.33 7.69 23.67
CA TYR A 330 18.02 7.12 23.99
C TYR A 330 17.88 6.88 25.50
N ASP A 331 18.90 6.30 26.11
CA ASP A 331 18.92 6.04 27.57
C ASP A 331 18.85 7.35 28.39
N GLU A 332 19.59 8.38 27.98
CA GLU A 332 19.61 9.69 28.65
C GLU A 332 18.26 10.39 28.59
N TYR A 333 17.61 10.37 27.42
CA TYR A 333 16.33 11.02 27.20
C TYR A 333 15.13 10.15 27.60
N GLY A 334 15.34 8.86 27.87
CA GLY A 334 14.30 7.88 28.19
C GLY A 334 13.39 7.58 27.02
N TYR A 335 13.96 7.52 25.82
CA TYR A 335 13.26 7.13 24.58
C TYR A 335 13.47 5.67 24.25
N ASP A 336 12.50 5.12 23.55
CA ASP A 336 12.54 3.76 23.02
C ASP A 336 12.46 3.81 21.48
N ALA A 337 13.43 3.19 20.80
CA ALA A 337 13.57 3.25 19.35
C ALA A 337 13.66 1.86 18.72
N ALA A 338 13.07 1.67 17.53
CA ALA A 338 13.37 0.56 16.64
C ALA A 338 14.41 1.00 15.60
N LEU A 339 15.33 0.10 15.24
CA LEU A 339 16.46 0.36 14.35
C LEU A 339 16.38 -0.53 13.10
N TYR A 340 16.58 0.07 11.95
CA TYR A 340 16.78 -0.61 10.69
C TYR A 340 17.55 0.33 9.75
N GLY A 341 18.00 -0.14 8.59
CA GLY A 341 18.63 0.79 7.67
C GLY A 341 19.67 0.19 6.74
N HIS A 342 20.27 1.06 5.96
CA HIS A 342 21.26 0.76 4.94
C HIS A 342 22.64 0.76 5.56
N PHE A 343 22.93 -0.29 6.36
CA PHE A 343 24.16 -0.36 7.12
C PHE A 343 25.41 -0.38 6.25
N GLY A 344 25.29 -0.93 5.02
CA GLY A 344 26.37 -0.91 4.05
C GLY A 344 26.89 0.49 3.70
N ASP A 345 26.02 1.49 3.76
CA ASP A 345 26.38 2.90 3.56
C ASP A 345 26.52 3.68 4.86
N GLY A 346 26.37 3.02 6.01
CA GLY A 346 26.39 3.66 7.32
C GLY A 346 25.14 4.49 7.63
N CYS A 347 24.03 4.27 6.93
CA CYS A 347 22.77 5.00 7.13
C CYS A 347 21.82 4.24 8.05
N VAL A 348 21.25 4.95 9.03
CA VAL A 348 20.41 4.38 10.10
C VAL A 348 19.03 5.00 10.10
N HIS A 349 17.99 4.15 10.04
CA HIS A 349 16.62 4.56 10.25
C HIS A 349 16.16 4.25 11.66
N THR A 350 15.45 5.19 12.28
CA THR A 350 14.93 5.03 13.63
C THR A 350 13.49 5.53 13.74
N ARG A 351 12.71 4.85 14.54
CA ARG A 351 11.37 5.29 14.93
C ARG A 351 11.31 5.42 16.44
N ILE A 352 11.03 6.61 16.90
CA ILE A 352 11.17 7.00 18.30
C ILE A 352 9.82 7.43 18.87
N ASP A 353 9.57 7.09 20.12
CA ASP A 353 8.32 7.36 20.86
C ASP A 353 8.22 8.78 21.44
N PHE A 354 8.54 9.79 20.63
CA PHE A 354 8.47 11.20 21.05
C PHE A 354 7.06 11.60 21.50
N ASP A 355 6.95 12.28 22.66
CA ASP A 355 5.72 12.96 23.06
C ASP A 355 5.59 14.30 22.32
N MET A 356 4.86 14.28 21.21
CA MET A 356 4.57 15.47 20.41
C MET A 356 3.27 16.19 20.83
N HIS A 357 2.57 15.70 21.86
CA HIS A 357 1.29 16.27 22.31
C HIS A 357 1.43 17.28 23.42
N THR A 358 2.55 17.26 24.14
CA THR A 358 2.78 18.18 25.27
C THR A 358 3.94 19.13 24.99
N GLN A 359 3.87 20.34 25.56
CA GLN A 359 4.95 21.32 25.44
C GLN A 359 6.29 20.78 26.00
N PRO A 360 6.33 20.15 27.18
CA PRO A 360 7.57 19.54 27.69
C PRO A 360 8.11 18.42 26.80
N GLY A 361 7.23 17.64 26.18
CA GLY A 361 7.61 16.59 25.21
C GLY A 361 8.27 17.17 23.97
N ILE A 362 7.70 18.25 23.41
CA ILE A 362 8.27 18.96 22.24
C ILE A 362 9.62 19.60 22.60
N GLU A 363 9.78 20.17 23.77
CA GLU A 363 11.05 20.74 24.25
C GLU A 363 12.11 19.64 24.39
N ARG A 364 11.75 18.48 24.94
CA ARG A 364 12.62 17.29 25.03
C ARG A 364 13.01 16.76 23.66
N PHE A 365 12.04 16.63 22.74
CA PHE A 365 12.27 16.28 21.33
C PHE A 365 13.29 17.22 20.69
N ARG A 366 13.11 18.54 20.82
CA ARG A 366 14.03 19.52 20.25
C ARG A 366 15.45 19.39 20.80
N SER A 367 15.58 19.18 22.12
CA SER A 367 16.90 18.98 22.76
C SER A 367 17.56 17.71 22.25
N PHE A 368 16.82 16.59 22.18
CA PHE A 368 17.33 15.34 21.65
C PHE A 368 17.83 15.48 20.20
N ILE A 369 17.04 16.12 19.31
CA ILE A 369 17.45 16.30 17.91
C ILE A 369 18.72 17.15 17.81
N ALA A 370 18.88 18.16 18.67
CA ALA A 370 20.08 18.98 18.68
C ALA A 370 21.34 18.21 19.12
N ASP A 371 21.21 17.33 20.13
CA ASP A 371 22.31 16.49 20.63
C ASP A 371 22.62 15.35 19.67
N ALA A 372 21.61 14.77 19.03
CA ALA A 372 21.80 13.77 17.98
C ALA A 372 22.48 14.36 16.73
N ALA A 373 22.19 15.63 16.39
CA ALA A 373 22.91 16.34 15.33
C ALA A 373 24.38 16.54 15.70
N ASP A 374 24.69 16.95 16.94
CA ASP A 374 26.06 17.06 17.40
C ASP A 374 26.79 15.71 17.38
N LEU A 375 26.12 14.61 17.76
CA LEU A 375 26.68 13.26 17.72
C LEU A 375 27.06 12.83 16.29
N VAL A 376 26.15 12.93 15.31
CA VAL A 376 26.42 12.50 13.94
C VAL A 376 27.53 13.34 13.31
N ILE A 377 27.56 14.65 13.58
CA ILE A 377 28.62 15.57 13.11
C ILE A 377 29.98 15.20 13.72
N ALA A 378 30.02 14.86 15.02
CA ALA A 378 31.24 14.42 15.69
C ALA A 378 31.85 13.15 15.07
N HIS A 379 31.02 12.28 14.45
CA HIS A 379 31.44 11.11 13.68
C HIS A 379 31.72 11.42 12.20
N GLY A 380 31.78 12.71 11.79
CA GLY A 380 32.00 13.12 10.40
C GLY A 380 30.85 12.77 9.46
N GLY A 381 29.66 12.59 10.00
CA GLY A 381 28.50 12.14 9.28
C GLY A 381 27.62 13.25 8.69
N SER A 382 26.48 12.84 8.14
CA SER A 382 25.43 13.68 7.56
C SER A 382 24.14 13.59 8.36
N LEU A 383 23.43 14.72 8.49
CA LEU A 383 22.11 14.78 9.14
C LEU A 383 21.08 13.95 8.40
N SER A 384 21.24 13.76 7.08
CA SER A 384 20.38 12.94 6.22
C SER A 384 21.23 12.14 5.24
N GLY A 385 20.88 10.85 5.10
CA GLY A 385 21.47 9.92 4.13
C GLY A 385 20.68 9.83 2.82
N GLU A 386 19.34 10.03 2.84
CA GLU A 386 18.50 9.94 1.63
C GLU A 386 17.19 10.75 1.68
N HIS A 387 16.62 11.04 2.88
CA HIS A 387 15.30 11.66 2.98
C HIS A 387 15.30 13.17 2.70
N GLY A 388 16.47 13.82 2.74
CA GLY A 388 16.66 15.25 2.65
C GLY A 388 16.48 15.96 3.98
N ASP A 389 16.82 17.24 4.02
CA ASP A 389 16.77 18.04 5.25
C ASP A 389 15.40 18.63 5.52
N GLY A 390 14.73 19.11 4.48
CA GLY A 390 13.42 19.71 4.52
C GLY A 390 13.28 20.77 5.61
N GLN A 391 12.33 20.56 6.50
CA GLN A 391 12.14 21.31 7.75
C GLN A 391 12.65 20.51 8.97
N ALA A 392 12.80 19.19 8.82
CA ALA A 392 13.09 18.31 9.95
C ALA A 392 14.54 18.42 10.45
N ARG A 393 15.48 18.82 9.58
CA ARG A 393 16.93 18.82 9.86
C ARG A 393 17.64 20.10 9.45
N ALA A 394 17.08 20.86 8.49
CA ALA A 394 17.79 22.01 7.87
C ALA A 394 18.20 23.10 8.87
N GLU A 395 17.53 23.24 10.01
CA GLU A 395 17.93 24.14 11.09
C GLU A 395 19.36 23.86 11.60
N PHE A 396 19.83 22.61 11.47
CA PHE A 396 21.14 22.19 11.96
C PHE A 396 22.22 22.16 10.87
N LEU A 397 21.93 22.59 9.65
CA LEU A 397 22.92 22.66 8.55
C LEU A 397 24.12 23.59 8.92
N GLU A 398 23.85 24.65 9.69
CA GLU A 398 24.93 25.55 10.13
C GLU A 398 25.89 24.85 11.13
N LYS A 399 25.41 23.89 11.95
CA LYS A 399 26.29 23.07 12.79
C LYS A 399 27.18 22.16 11.93
N MET A 400 26.62 21.58 10.87
CA MET A 400 27.34 20.64 9.99
C MET A 400 28.34 21.35 9.06
N TYR A 401 27.89 22.40 8.39
CA TYR A 401 28.67 23.05 7.31
C TYR A 401 29.34 24.37 7.72
N GLY A 402 28.91 24.98 8.84
CA GLY A 402 29.34 26.32 9.23
C GLY A 402 28.60 27.43 8.47
N PRO A 403 28.73 28.68 8.96
CA PRO A 403 27.97 29.82 8.42
C PRO A 403 28.37 30.18 6.98
N GLU A 404 29.60 29.91 6.56
CA GLU A 404 30.10 30.26 5.21
C GLU A 404 29.40 29.41 4.14
N LEU A 405 29.37 28.07 4.31
CA LEU A 405 28.68 27.20 3.35
C LEU A 405 27.16 27.36 3.39
N VAL A 406 26.55 27.64 4.54
CA VAL A 406 25.12 27.99 4.58
C VAL A 406 24.85 29.30 3.82
N ARG A 407 25.80 30.25 3.79
CA ARG A 407 25.72 31.42 2.92
C ARG A 407 25.81 31.02 1.44
N ALA A 408 26.71 30.10 1.09
CA ALA A 408 26.83 29.57 -0.25
C ALA A 408 25.52 28.91 -0.70
N PHE A 409 24.86 28.13 0.17
CA PHE A 409 23.53 27.54 -0.11
C PHE A 409 22.49 28.63 -0.39
N ARG A 410 22.45 29.73 0.38
CA ARG A 410 21.53 30.85 0.10
C ARG A 410 21.84 31.50 -1.25
N GLN A 411 23.11 31.69 -1.60
CA GLN A 411 23.52 32.23 -2.91
C GLN A 411 23.10 31.27 -4.04
N PHE A 412 23.34 29.96 -3.88
CA PHE A 412 22.95 28.96 -4.89
C PHE A 412 21.44 29.00 -5.14
N LYS A 413 20.62 28.99 -4.09
CA LYS A 413 19.16 29.11 -4.23
C LYS A 413 18.78 30.42 -4.94
N ALA A 414 19.37 31.55 -4.56
CA ALA A 414 19.06 32.86 -5.14
C ALA A 414 19.41 32.98 -6.63
N ILE A 415 20.40 32.20 -7.13
CA ILE A 415 20.72 32.13 -8.57
C ILE A 415 19.53 31.59 -9.36
N TRP A 416 18.84 30.58 -8.83
CA TRP A 416 17.71 29.92 -9.50
C TRP A 416 16.36 30.58 -9.22
N ASP A 417 16.14 31.01 -7.97
CA ASP A 417 14.89 31.53 -7.44
C ASP A 417 15.14 32.83 -6.65
N PRO A 418 15.46 33.94 -7.36
CA PRO A 418 15.78 35.20 -6.71
C PRO A 418 14.63 35.81 -5.90
N ASP A 419 13.39 35.46 -6.23
CA ASP A 419 12.19 35.96 -5.54
C ASP A 419 11.75 35.05 -4.35
N GLY A 420 12.45 33.95 -4.09
CA GLY A 420 12.16 33.01 -2.99
C GLY A 420 10.79 32.34 -3.06
N LYS A 421 10.30 32.02 -4.27
CA LYS A 421 8.97 31.42 -4.52
C LYS A 421 8.96 29.90 -4.47
N MET A 422 10.12 29.28 -4.73
CA MET A 422 10.25 27.83 -4.80
C MET A 422 10.42 27.25 -3.40
N ASN A 423 9.43 26.48 -2.94
CA ASN A 423 9.41 25.74 -1.68
C ASN A 423 10.07 26.47 -0.47
N PRO A 424 9.60 27.67 -0.08
CA PRO A 424 10.22 28.46 0.96
C PRO A 424 10.15 27.78 2.33
N GLY A 425 11.14 28.09 3.22
CA GLY A 425 11.21 27.52 4.57
C GLY A 425 11.74 26.08 4.64
N LYS A 426 12.40 25.61 3.55
CA LYS A 426 13.04 24.30 3.45
C LYS A 426 14.50 24.49 3.00
N VAL A 427 15.41 23.68 3.49
CA VAL A 427 16.87 23.68 3.25
C VAL A 427 17.52 25.03 3.59
N VAL A 428 17.14 26.11 2.93
CA VAL A 428 17.65 27.47 3.14
C VAL A 428 16.59 28.30 3.86
N ASP A 429 17.01 29.01 4.91
CA ASP A 429 16.14 29.78 5.81
C ASP A 429 14.94 28.94 6.31
N PRO A 430 15.22 27.75 6.89
CA PRO A 430 14.19 26.79 7.24
C PRO A 430 13.34 27.25 8.42
N HIS A 431 12.12 26.73 8.49
CA HIS A 431 11.37 26.75 9.75
C HIS A 431 12.11 25.94 10.81
N ARG A 432 11.88 26.26 12.08
CA ARG A 432 12.43 25.47 13.20
C ARG A 432 11.81 24.05 13.22
N VAL A 433 12.54 23.08 13.75
CA VAL A 433 12.09 21.68 13.83
C VAL A 433 10.82 21.48 14.67
N ASP A 434 10.54 22.43 15.58
CA ASP A 434 9.36 22.45 16.47
C ASP A 434 8.24 23.37 15.98
N GLU A 435 8.35 23.94 14.77
CA GLU A 435 7.32 24.77 14.15
C GLU A 435 6.49 23.95 13.15
N ASN A 436 5.26 24.39 12.86
CA ASN A 436 4.38 23.80 11.86
C ASN A 436 4.15 22.28 12.03
N LEU A 437 4.24 21.77 13.25
CA LEU A 437 4.02 20.36 13.52
C LEU A 437 2.59 19.97 13.18
N ARG A 438 2.42 18.86 12.48
CA ARG A 438 1.09 18.28 12.16
C ARG A 438 0.28 18.02 13.44
N ILE A 439 0.98 17.53 14.47
CA ILE A 439 0.48 17.33 15.81
C ILE A 439 1.46 18.06 16.73
N GLY A 440 0.97 18.92 17.60
CA GLY A 440 1.78 19.71 18.52
C GLY A 440 0.99 19.99 19.79
N ALA A 441 1.60 20.71 20.74
CA ALA A 441 0.95 21.07 22.00
C ALA A 441 -0.36 21.87 21.84
N SER A 442 -0.58 22.48 20.70
CA SER A 442 -1.82 23.16 20.30
C SER A 442 -2.85 22.27 19.62
N TYR A 443 -2.52 20.99 19.35
CA TYR A 443 -3.46 20.07 18.71
C TYR A 443 -4.72 19.89 19.54
N ARG A 444 -5.85 20.33 19.01
CA ARG A 444 -7.16 20.28 19.66
C ARG A 444 -8.21 19.92 18.60
N PRO A 445 -8.29 18.64 18.20
CA PRO A 445 -9.27 18.22 17.21
C PRO A 445 -10.68 18.40 17.73
N ILE A 446 -11.63 18.61 16.84
CA ILE A 446 -13.04 18.74 17.18
C ILE A 446 -13.53 17.41 17.75
N PRO A 447 -14.09 17.37 18.97
CA PRO A 447 -14.66 16.17 19.55
C PRO A 447 -15.83 15.66 18.68
N VAL A 448 -15.81 14.38 18.34
CA VAL A 448 -16.87 13.76 17.53
C VAL A 448 -17.46 12.55 18.22
N THR A 449 -18.76 12.33 18.01
CA THR A 449 -19.46 11.11 18.44
C THR A 449 -19.80 10.33 17.19
N THR A 450 -19.33 9.08 17.12
CA THR A 450 -19.45 8.20 15.95
C THR A 450 -20.43 7.07 16.15
N GLU A 451 -20.87 6.48 15.03
CA GLU A 451 -21.69 5.26 15.01
C GLU A 451 -20.85 4.00 15.16
N PHE A 452 -19.64 3.97 14.57
CA PHE A 452 -18.66 2.92 14.77
C PHE A 452 -17.87 3.16 16.06
N SER A 453 -17.39 2.09 16.66
CA SER A 453 -16.78 2.13 17.99
C SER A 453 -15.28 2.35 17.99
N TYR A 454 -14.59 2.10 16.86
CA TYR A 454 -13.13 2.26 16.72
C TYR A 454 -12.33 1.75 17.93
N VAL A 455 -12.65 0.52 18.37
CA VAL A 455 -12.12 -0.06 19.62
C VAL A 455 -10.58 -0.09 19.64
N GLU A 456 -9.97 -0.33 18.49
CA GLU A 456 -8.51 -0.38 18.33
C GLU A 456 -7.83 1.01 18.52
N ASP A 457 -8.59 2.09 18.51
CA ASP A 457 -8.14 3.47 18.65
C ASP A 457 -8.85 4.18 19.82
N ASP A 458 -9.04 3.46 20.93
CA ASP A 458 -9.67 3.95 22.18
C ASP A 458 -11.07 4.56 22.01
N GLY A 459 -11.75 4.21 20.94
CA GLY A 459 -13.09 4.75 20.61
C GLY A 459 -13.05 6.18 20.04
N ASP A 460 -11.89 6.71 19.70
CA ASP A 460 -11.74 8.08 19.22
C ASP A 460 -11.44 8.13 17.71
N PHE A 461 -12.36 8.66 16.92
CA PHE A 461 -12.19 8.84 15.49
C PHE A 461 -11.05 9.82 15.13
N ASN A 462 -10.70 10.74 16.02
CA ASN A 462 -9.54 11.60 15.81
C ASN A 462 -8.25 10.77 15.83
N VAL A 463 -8.10 9.85 16.79
CA VAL A 463 -6.97 8.91 16.85
C VAL A 463 -6.95 8.02 15.63
N THR A 464 -8.12 7.50 15.24
CA THR A 464 -8.30 6.68 14.03
C THR A 464 -7.85 7.42 12.77
N SER A 465 -8.16 8.71 12.63
CA SER A 465 -7.76 9.53 11.47
C SER A 465 -6.25 9.74 11.37
N LEU A 466 -5.51 9.60 12.47
CA LEU A 466 -4.05 9.70 12.53
C LEU A 466 -3.32 8.43 12.09
N ARG A 467 -4.03 7.32 11.82
CA ARG A 467 -3.38 6.10 11.32
C ARG A 467 -2.58 6.34 10.05
N CYS A 468 -3.06 7.22 9.16
CA CYS A 468 -2.34 7.54 7.94
C CYS A 468 -1.11 8.41 8.25
N VAL A 469 0.07 7.83 8.18
CA VAL A 469 1.37 8.51 8.33
C VAL A 469 2.00 8.91 6.99
N GLY A 470 1.32 8.66 5.86
CA GLY A 470 1.75 9.17 4.55
C GLY A 470 2.61 8.24 3.72
N ILE A 471 2.78 6.97 4.09
CA ILE A 471 3.61 5.96 3.40
C ILE A 471 3.41 6.02 1.88
N GLY A 472 2.15 6.02 1.41
CA GLY A 472 1.88 6.20 -0.02
C GLY A 472 1.55 4.91 -0.75
N GLU A 473 1.59 3.74 -0.11
CA GLU A 473 1.25 2.43 -0.68
C GLU A 473 -0.10 2.42 -1.44
N CYS A 474 -1.04 3.28 -1.07
CA CYS A 474 -2.32 3.49 -1.77
C CYS A 474 -2.19 4.24 -3.11
N ARG A 475 -0.99 4.52 -3.58
CA ARG A 475 -0.69 5.18 -4.86
C ARG A 475 -0.09 4.24 -5.90
N LYS A 476 0.17 3.00 -5.56
CA LYS A 476 0.53 1.96 -6.53
C LYS A 476 -0.61 1.76 -7.54
N HIS A 477 -0.35 1.18 -8.71
CA HIS A 477 -1.34 1.16 -9.78
C HIS A 477 -1.35 -0.09 -10.66
N ASP A 478 -0.45 -1.01 -10.44
CA ASP A 478 -0.21 -2.21 -11.24
C ASP A 478 -0.43 -3.52 -10.49
N GLU A 479 -0.56 -3.47 -9.17
CA GLU A 479 -0.75 -4.63 -8.30
C GLU A 479 -1.80 -4.41 -7.20
N GLY A 480 -2.22 -5.47 -6.53
CA GLY A 480 -3.12 -5.44 -5.37
C GLY A 480 -4.51 -4.89 -5.65
N THR A 481 -5.20 -4.50 -4.60
CA THR A 481 -6.59 -4.01 -4.66
C THR A 481 -6.73 -2.55 -4.19
N MET A 482 -5.86 -2.05 -3.36
CA MET A 482 -5.93 -0.70 -2.76
C MET A 482 -5.53 0.37 -3.77
N CYS A 483 -6.14 1.30 -3.89
CA CYS A 483 -7.28 2.19 -4.11
C CYS A 483 -7.69 2.15 -5.58
N PRO A 484 -8.71 1.40 -5.99
CA PRO A 484 -9.10 1.28 -7.41
C PRO A 484 -9.45 2.63 -8.05
N SER A 485 -10.01 3.57 -7.28
CA SER A 485 -10.31 4.91 -7.79
C SER A 485 -9.06 5.74 -8.09
N TYR A 486 -7.97 5.58 -7.31
CA TYR A 486 -6.70 6.21 -7.63
C TYR A 486 -6.05 5.56 -8.86
N MET A 487 -6.04 4.24 -8.94
CA MET A 487 -5.52 3.49 -10.10
C MET A 487 -6.11 4.01 -11.41
N VAL A 488 -7.42 4.30 -11.43
CA VAL A 488 -8.14 4.81 -12.61
C VAL A 488 -7.91 6.32 -12.84
N THR A 489 -7.98 7.15 -11.80
CA THR A 489 -8.05 8.61 -11.95
C THR A 489 -6.71 9.32 -11.84
N ARG A 490 -5.74 8.70 -11.18
CA ARG A 490 -4.44 9.29 -10.82
C ARG A 490 -4.55 10.61 -10.04
N GLU A 491 -5.69 10.82 -9.36
CA GLU A 491 -5.92 12.00 -8.53
C GLU A 491 -5.65 11.67 -7.06
N GLU A 492 -4.79 12.45 -6.41
CA GLU A 492 -4.40 12.23 -5.00
C GLU A 492 -5.61 12.17 -4.06
N LYS A 493 -6.62 13.01 -4.26
CA LYS A 493 -7.86 13.01 -3.45
C LYS A 493 -8.64 11.70 -3.51
N HIS A 494 -8.36 10.83 -4.47
CA HIS A 494 -9.00 9.52 -4.60
C HIS A 494 -8.16 8.37 -4.03
N SER A 495 -6.98 8.65 -3.47
CA SER A 495 -6.19 7.70 -2.69
C SER A 495 -6.66 7.64 -1.22
N THR A 496 -6.32 6.57 -0.52
CA THR A 496 -6.55 6.48 0.94
C THR A 496 -5.85 7.61 1.68
N ARG A 497 -4.60 7.93 1.30
CA ARG A 497 -3.80 9.02 1.87
C ARG A 497 -4.48 10.37 1.67
N GLY A 498 -4.92 10.69 0.47
CA GLY A 498 -5.60 11.95 0.17
C GLY A 498 -6.91 12.12 0.96
N ARG A 499 -7.71 11.06 1.04
CA ARG A 499 -8.95 11.04 1.85
C ARG A 499 -8.68 11.18 3.34
N ALA A 500 -7.68 10.46 3.86
CA ALA A 500 -7.28 10.57 5.27
C ALA A 500 -6.81 11.99 5.62
N ARG A 501 -6.06 12.64 4.72
CA ARG A 501 -5.63 14.03 4.90
C ARG A 501 -6.81 14.98 4.97
N LEU A 502 -7.79 14.86 4.08
CA LEU A 502 -8.98 15.72 4.11
C LEU A 502 -9.84 15.51 5.36
N LEU A 503 -9.96 14.25 5.82
CA LEU A 503 -10.64 13.96 7.11
C LEU A 503 -9.90 14.58 8.28
N PHE A 504 -8.57 14.49 8.31
CA PHE A 504 -7.74 15.15 9.32
C PHE A 504 -7.97 16.68 9.34
N GLU A 505 -7.89 17.35 8.19
CA GLU A 505 -8.14 18.80 8.07
C GLU A 505 -9.56 19.20 8.50
N MET A 506 -10.53 18.34 8.20
CA MET A 506 -11.92 18.52 8.66
C MET A 506 -12.04 18.44 10.19
N LEU A 507 -11.33 17.50 10.82
CA LEU A 507 -11.35 17.31 12.27
C LEU A 507 -10.57 18.38 13.00
N GLN A 508 -9.55 18.97 12.38
CA GLN A 508 -8.86 20.17 12.90
C GLN A 508 -9.75 21.42 12.84
N GLY A 509 -10.51 21.57 11.77
CA GLY A 509 -11.39 22.73 11.59
C GLY A 509 -10.69 24.03 11.17
N ASP A 510 -9.41 24.00 10.85
CA ASP A 510 -8.64 25.17 10.42
C ASP A 510 -8.75 25.42 8.92
N THR A 511 -8.38 24.44 8.11
CA THR A 511 -8.44 24.50 6.64
C THR A 511 -9.84 24.17 6.16
N ILE A 512 -10.44 23.09 6.65
CA ILE A 512 -11.82 22.66 6.35
C ILE A 512 -12.71 22.99 7.55
N LYS A 513 -13.47 24.06 7.45
CA LYS A 513 -14.24 24.63 8.57
C LYS A 513 -15.67 24.07 8.72
N ASP A 514 -16.20 23.45 7.67
CA ASP A 514 -17.59 23.01 7.61
C ASP A 514 -17.84 21.66 8.30
N GLY A 515 -16.79 21.03 8.86
CA GLY A 515 -16.87 19.75 9.58
C GLY A 515 -17.58 18.68 8.74
N TRP A 516 -18.50 17.94 9.32
CA TRP A 516 -19.28 16.91 8.63
C TRP A 516 -20.10 17.41 7.42
N ARG A 517 -20.15 18.73 7.17
CA ARG A 517 -20.86 19.32 6.02
C ARG A 517 -19.93 19.61 4.84
N SER A 518 -18.64 19.37 4.97
CA SER A 518 -17.67 19.63 3.92
C SER A 518 -18.02 18.93 2.62
N THR A 519 -18.00 19.72 1.54
CA THR A 519 -18.19 19.22 0.17
C THR A 519 -16.89 18.64 -0.38
N GLU A 520 -15.73 19.12 0.04
CA GLU A 520 -14.42 18.63 -0.35
C GLU A 520 -14.19 17.20 0.13
N VAL A 521 -14.53 16.92 1.40
CA VAL A 521 -14.47 15.55 1.96
C VAL A 521 -15.50 14.65 1.29
N LEU A 522 -16.73 15.14 1.07
CA LEU A 522 -17.78 14.39 0.38
C LEU A 522 -17.30 13.98 -1.03
N GLU A 523 -16.76 14.91 -1.81
CA GLU A 523 -16.28 14.67 -3.17
C GLU A 523 -15.13 13.65 -3.21
N ALA A 524 -14.18 13.75 -2.27
CA ALA A 524 -13.07 12.82 -2.18
C ALA A 524 -13.51 11.39 -1.81
N LEU A 525 -14.49 11.26 -0.91
CA LEU A 525 -15.04 9.98 -0.48
C LEU A 525 -16.03 9.38 -1.49
N ASP A 526 -16.62 10.18 -2.36
CA ASP A 526 -17.64 9.76 -3.34
C ASP A 526 -17.12 8.62 -4.23
N LEU A 527 -15.92 8.74 -4.79
CA LEU A 527 -15.29 7.70 -5.60
C LEU A 527 -14.60 6.58 -4.79
N CYS A 528 -14.76 6.51 -3.47
CA CYS A 528 -14.30 5.36 -2.72
C CYS A 528 -15.23 4.16 -2.94
N LEU A 529 -14.71 3.07 -3.51
CA LEU A 529 -15.45 1.84 -3.79
C LEU A 529 -15.78 1.01 -2.54
N ALA A 530 -15.31 1.42 -1.38
CA ALA A 530 -15.45 0.70 -0.11
C ALA A 530 -14.99 -0.78 -0.17
N CYS A 531 -13.92 -1.05 -0.93
CA CYS A 531 -13.37 -2.38 -1.17
C CYS A 531 -12.65 -2.99 0.06
N LYS A 532 -12.37 -2.20 1.09
CA LYS A 532 -11.65 -2.56 2.32
C LYS A 532 -10.17 -2.94 2.16
N ALA A 533 -9.63 -2.94 0.96
CA ALA A 533 -8.22 -3.30 0.76
C ALA A 533 -7.24 -2.45 1.59
N CYS A 534 -7.56 -1.18 1.82
CA CYS A 534 -6.76 -0.32 2.68
C CYS A 534 -6.74 -0.74 4.17
N LYS A 535 -7.59 -1.66 4.61
CA LYS A 535 -7.54 -2.19 5.98
C LYS A 535 -6.38 -3.20 6.16
N THR A 536 -6.04 -3.93 5.11
CA THR A 536 -5.03 -5.00 5.15
C THR A 536 -3.78 -4.70 4.32
N GLU A 537 -3.95 -4.13 3.11
CA GLU A 537 -2.81 -3.76 2.27
C GLU A 537 -2.09 -2.48 2.74
N CYS A 538 -2.75 -1.60 3.51
CA CYS A 538 -2.09 -0.46 4.10
C CYS A 538 -1.31 -0.88 5.36
N PRO A 539 0.01 -0.66 5.43
CA PRO A 539 0.82 -1.11 6.57
C PRO A 539 0.40 -0.54 7.93
N VAL A 540 -0.40 0.53 7.93
CA VAL A 540 -0.94 1.15 9.15
C VAL A 540 -2.46 0.96 9.31
N GLY A 541 -3.07 0.10 8.51
CA GLY A 541 -4.45 -0.37 8.68
C GLY A 541 -5.53 0.71 8.59
N VAL A 542 -5.47 1.62 7.60
CA VAL A 542 -6.49 2.66 7.40
C VAL A 542 -7.77 2.06 6.79
N ASP A 543 -8.86 1.95 7.55
CA ASP A 543 -10.16 1.47 7.03
C ASP A 543 -11.01 2.62 6.46
N MET A 544 -10.67 3.07 5.26
CA MET A 544 -11.38 4.18 4.60
C MET A 544 -12.85 3.84 4.27
N ALA A 545 -13.19 2.57 4.13
CA ALA A 545 -14.58 2.15 3.91
C ALA A 545 -15.46 2.47 5.13
N THR A 546 -14.97 2.17 6.32
CA THR A 546 -15.61 2.50 7.58
C THR A 546 -15.66 4.03 7.79
N TYR A 547 -14.58 4.76 7.48
CA TYR A 547 -14.55 6.23 7.59
C TYR A 547 -15.55 6.89 6.64
N LYS A 548 -15.70 6.40 5.40
CA LYS A 548 -16.72 6.85 4.45
C LYS A 548 -18.14 6.64 5.00
N ALA A 549 -18.41 5.44 5.52
CA ALA A 549 -19.73 5.12 6.07
C ALA A 549 -20.08 6.03 7.26
N GLU A 550 -19.12 6.28 8.15
CA GLU A 550 -19.26 7.22 9.28
C GLU A 550 -19.51 8.66 8.78
N PHE A 551 -18.63 9.15 7.87
CA PHE A 551 -18.82 10.50 7.32
C PHE A 551 -20.20 10.66 6.68
N TYR A 552 -20.67 9.69 5.89
CA TYR A 552 -21.99 9.75 5.27
C TYR A 552 -23.14 9.72 6.29
N ALA A 553 -22.98 8.95 7.38
CA ALA A 553 -23.97 8.94 8.46
C ALA A 553 -24.12 10.31 9.09
N GLN A 554 -23.02 10.98 9.40
CA GLN A 554 -22.98 12.31 10.00
C GLN A 554 -23.40 13.42 8.99
N HIS A 555 -22.89 13.36 7.75
CA HIS A 555 -23.17 14.33 6.70
C HIS A 555 -24.66 14.41 6.38
N TYR A 556 -25.32 13.25 6.28
CA TYR A 556 -26.74 13.17 5.97
C TYR A 556 -27.65 13.16 7.22
N LYS A 557 -27.13 13.36 8.40
CA LYS A 557 -27.93 13.50 9.61
C LYS A 557 -28.86 14.71 9.49
N LYS A 558 -30.18 14.45 9.52
CA LYS A 558 -31.23 15.44 9.28
C LYS A 558 -31.25 16.07 7.87
N ARG A 559 -30.70 15.39 6.88
CA ARG A 559 -30.70 15.78 5.46
C ARG A 559 -31.20 14.65 4.57
N LEU A 560 -31.75 15.01 3.42
CA LEU A 560 -32.15 14.04 2.40
C LEU A 560 -30.86 13.51 1.69
N ARG A 561 -30.83 12.21 1.49
CA ARG A 561 -29.80 11.56 0.65
C ARG A 561 -30.18 11.66 -0.82
N PRO A 562 -29.22 11.47 -1.74
CA PRO A 562 -29.50 11.33 -3.16
C PRO A 562 -30.52 10.20 -3.43
N ARG A 563 -31.27 10.29 -4.54
CA ARG A 563 -32.34 9.31 -4.89
C ARG A 563 -31.81 7.88 -4.98
N HIS A 564 -30.62 7.69 -5.56
CA HIS A 564 -29.99 6.38 -5.68
C HIS A 564 -29.72 5.74 -4.29
N ALA A 565 -29.43 6.53 -3.28
CA ALA A 565 -29.22 6.02 -1.92
C ALA A 565 -30.48 5.33 -1.37
N TYR A 566 -31.67 5.84 -1.70
CA TYR A 566 -32.93 5.18 -1.31
C TYR A 566 -33.26 4.00 -2.22
N ALA A 567 -33.03 4.12 -3.54
CA ALA A 567 -33.33 3.05 -4.50
C ALA A 567 -32.45 1.82 -4.29
N LEU A 568 -31.15 2.02 -4.05
CA LEU A 568 -30.14 0.97 -3.92
C LEU A 568 -29.88 0.58 -2.45
N GLY A 569 -29.84 1.55 -1.54
CA GLY A 569 -29.63 1.28 -0.11
C GLY A 569 -30.77 0.49 0.52
N LEU A 570 -32.01 0.72 0.09
CA LEU A 570 -33.19 -0.01 0.58
C LEU A 570 -33.56 -1.25 -0.27
N ILE A 571 -32.61 -1.79 -1.04
CA ILE A 571 -32.82 -2.93 -1.96
C ILE A 571 -33.43 -4.16 -1.26
N TYR A 572 -33.10 -4.41 0.01
CA TYR A 572 -33.68 -5.50 0.79
C TYR A 572 -35.22 -5.47 0.80
N TRP A 573 -35.78 -4.31 1.09
CA TRP A 573 -37.25 -4.13 1.11
C TRP A 573 -37.83 -4.13 -0.30
N ALA A 574 -37.18 -3.44 -1.24
CA ALA A 574 -37.60 -3.41 -2.65
C ALA A 574 -37.58 -4.82 -3.28
N ALA A 575 -36.57 -5.63 -2.99
CA ALA A 575 -36.49 -7.01 -3.49
C ALA A 575 -37.61 -7.89 -2.94
N ARG A 576 -37.97 -7.75 -1.66
CA ARG A 576 -39.09 -8.51 -1.07
C ARG A 576 -40.46 -8.17 -1.70
N VAL A 577 -40.65 -6.90 -2.07
CA VAL A 577 -41.87 -6.46 -2.76
C VAL A 577 -41.87 -6.91 -4.21
N GLY A 578 -40.76 -6.68 -4.94
CA GLY A 578 -40.62 -7.05 -6.37
C GLY A 578 -40.75 -8.54 -6.60
N SER A 579 -40.25 -9.37 -5.70
CA SER A 579 -40.36 -10.85 -5.82
C SER A 579 -41.75 -11.40 -5.57
N ARG A 580 -42.73 -10.58 -5.14
CA ARG A 580 -44.15 -11.00 -5.11
C ARG A 580 -44.81 -10.89 -6.49
N VAL A 581 -44.27 -10.02 -7.34
CA VAL A 581 -44.76 -9.74 -8.70
C VAL A 581 -43.60 -9.69 -9.71
N PRO A 582 -42.81 -10.77 -9.82
CA PRO A 582 -41.52 -10.73 -10.52
C PRO A 582 -41.66 -10.37 -12.01
N ARG A 583 -42.75 -10.82 -12.68
CA ARG A 583 -42.95 -10.50 -14.09
C ARG A 583 -43.22 -9.00 -14.32
N LEU A 584 -43.99 -8.34 -13.43
CA LEU A 584 -44.26 -6.91 -13.51
C LEU A 584 -42.98 -6.10 -13.15
N ALA A 585 -42.26 -6.52 -12.11
CA ALA A 585 -41.02 -5.89 -11.73
C ALA A 585 -39.95 -5.97 -12.86
N ASN A 586 -39.81 -7.14 -13.48
CA ASN A 586 -38.93 -7.34 -14.61
C ASN A 586 -39.35 -6.51 -15.84
N LEU A 587 -40.64 -6.41 -16.11
CA LEU A 587 -41.19 -5.55 -17.19
C LEU A 587 -40.80 -4.09 -16.93
N ALA A 588 -40.97 -3.58 -15.71
CA ALA A 588 -40.59 -2.22 -15.34
C ALA A 588 -39.09 -1.94 -15.47
N LEU A 589 -38.25 -2.96 -15.21
CA LEU A 589 -36.79 -2.83 -15.23
C LEU A 589 -36.16 -3.10 -16.61
N SER A 590 -36.88 -3.76 -17.55
CA SER A 590 -36.28 -4.18 -18.82
C SER A 590 -36.99 -3.67 -20.08
N ALA A 591 -38.28 -3.31 -20.00
CA ALA A 591 -39.01 -2.86 -21.18
C ALA A 591 -38.47 -1.50 -21.69
N PRO A 592 -38.31 -1.35 -23.00
CA PRO A 592 -37.87 -0.09 -23.61
C PRO A 592 -38.73 1.09 -23.18
N GLY A 593 -38.11 2.21 -22.85
CA GLY A 593 -38.80 3.40 -22.34
C GLY A 593 -39.15 3.32 -20.86
N LEU A 594 -39.85 2.29 -20.40
CA LEU A 594 -40.22 2.11 -18.99
C LEU A 594 -38.99 1.92 -18.09
N SER A 595 -38.05 1.12 -18.54
CA SER A 595 -36.75 0.93 -17.84
C SER A 595 -36.01 2.27 -17.66
N SER A 596 -35.98 3.09 -18.71
CA SER A 596 -35.34 4.41 -18.62
C SER A 596 -36.02 5.33 -17.60
N ILE A 597 -37.37 5.33 -17.55
CA ILE A 597 -38.13 6.10 -16.57
C ILE A 597 -37.86 5.59 -15.15
N THR A 598 -37.91 4.27 -14.96
CA THR A 598 -37.67 3.65 -13.63
C THR A 598 -36.29 3.96 -13.11
N LYS A 599 -35.26 3.81 -13.98
CA LYS A 599 -33.86 4.12 -13.62
C LYS A 599 -33.66 5.61 -13.31
N LEU A 600 -34.23 6.50 -14.13
CA LEU A 600 -34.17 7.94 -13.89
C LEU A 600 -34.82 8.33 -12.56
N ALA A 601 -35.98 7.74 -12.25
CA ALA A 601 -36.68 7.97 -10.97
C ALA A 601 -35.83 7.50 -9.78
N GLY A 602 -35.15 6.36 -9.92
CA GLY A 602 -34.23 5.82 -8.91
C GLY A 602 -32.86 6.52 -8.86
N GLY A 603 -32.53 7.40 -9.81
CA GLY A 603 -31.19 7.99 -9.91
C GLY A 603 -30.10 6.98 -10.32
N VAL A 604 -30.47 5.95 -11.09
CA VAL A 604 -29.62 4.83 -11.51
C VAL A 604 -29.25 4.99 -12.99
N THR A 605 -28.04 4.65 -13.36
CA THR A 605 -27.56 4.76 -14.75
C THR A 605 -28.38 3.93 -15.72
N ARG A 606 -28.64 4.48 -16.91
CA ARG A 606 -29.27 3.76 -18.01
C ARG A 606 -28.31 2.89 -18.81
N ARG A 607 -27.02 3.07 -18.64
CA ARG A 607 -25.96 2.37 -19.38
C ARG A 607 -25.77 0.92 -18.95
N ARG A 608 -26.26 0.53 -17.76
CA ARG A 608 -26.13 -0.81 -17.18
C ARG A 608 -27.49 -1.51 -17.08
N PRO A 609 -27.60 -2.82 -17.41
CA PRO A 609 -28.83 -3.58 -17.18
C PRO A 609 -29.11 -3.72 -15.69
N ALA A 610 -30.38 -3.63 -15.29
CA ALA A 610 -30.79 -3.94 -13.92
C ALA A 610 -30.87 -5.46 -13.71
N PRO A 611 -30.56 -5.97 -12.50
CA PRO A 611 -30.74 -7.39 -12.19
C PRO A 611 -32.21 -7.81 -12.37
N ARG A 612 -32.41 -9.03 -12.92
CA ARG A 612 -33.75 -9.58 -13.13
C ARG A 612 -34.21 -10.39 -11.92
N PHE A 613 -35.40 -10.16 -11.44
CA PHE A 613 -36.00 -10.98 -10.40
C PHE A 613 -36.24 -12.41 -10.90
N ALA A 614 -35.85 -13.38 -10.08
CA ALA A 614 -36.20 -14.78 -10.32
C ALA A 614 -37.72 -14.97 -10.16
N GLU A 615 -38.30 -15.90 -10.93
CA GLU A 615 -39.73 -16.23 -10.83
C GLU A 615 -40.07 -16.76 -9.43
N GLU A 616 -39.15 -17.54 -8.85
CA GLU A 616 -39.24 -18.08 -7.51
C GLU A 616 -37.96 -17.83 -6.71
N PRO A 617 -38.00 -17.05 -5.61
CA PRO A 617 -36.87 -16.88 -4.70
C PRO A 617 -36.47 -18.21 -4.05
N PHE A 618 -35.15 -18.40 -3.80
CA PHE A 618 -34.61 -19.60 -3.17
C PHE A 618 -35.33 -20.00 -1.89
N ARG A 619 -35.56 -19.05 -0.99
CA ARG A 619 -36.21 -19.28 0.30
C ARG A 619 -37.65 -19.84 0.19
N ARG A 620 -38.36 -19.67 -0.93
CA ARG A 620 -39.70 -20.22 -1.13
C ARG A 620 -39.72 -21.69 -1.51
N SER A 621 -38.71 -22.12 -2.27
CA SER A 621 -38.56 -23.48 -2.79
C SER A 621 -37.71 -24.39 -1.92
N PHE A 622 -36.93 -23.81 -0.98
CA PHE A 622 -36.00 -24.57 -0.16
C PHE A 622 -36.65 -25.04 1.14
N THR A 623 -36.50 -26.33 1.40
CA THR A 623 -36.74 -26.96 2.72
C THR A 623 -35.44 -27.53 3.22
N ALA A 624 -35.34 -27.85 4.54
CA ALA A 624 -34.15 -28.50 5.07
C ALA A 624 -33.79 -29.76 4.26
N ALA A 625 -32.52 -29.90 3.92
CA ALA A 625 -32.03 -30.99 3.04
C ALA A 625 -30.83 -31.71 3.71
N GLY A 626 -30.53 -32.93 3.23
CA GLY A 626 -29.43 -33.77 3.74
C GLY A 626 -29.90 -34.77 4.84
N ASP A 627 -28.94 -35.60 5.28
CA ASP A 627 -29.20 -36.60 6.33
C ASP A 627 -29.63 -35.92 7.65
N PRO A 628 -30.77 -36.28 8.24
CA PRO A 628 -31.18 -35.81 9.58
C PRO A 628 -30.12 -36.00 10.67
N ALA A 629 -29.28 -37.02 10.56
CA ALA A 629 -28.17 -37.28 11.47
C ALA A 629 -26.89 -36.54 11.14
N GLY A 630 -26.80 -35.89 9.98
CA GLY A 630 -25.66 -35.14 9.52
C GLY A 630 -25.39 -33.90 10.37
N GLN A 631 -24.14 -33.41 10.34
CA GLN A 631 -23.76 -32.16 11.01
C GLN A 631 -24.61 -31.01 10.44
N ARG A 632 -25.28 -30.25 11.34
CA ARG A 632 -26.12 -29.14 10.96
C ARG A 632 -25.30 -27.94 10.50
N VAL A 633 -25.71 -27.30 9.42
CA VAL A 633 -25.18 -26.02 8.94
C VAL A 633 -26.36 -25.10 8.55
N LEU A 634 -26.19 -23.81 8.78
CA LEU A 634 -27.12 -22.79 8.30
C LEU A 634 -26.58 -22.17 7.01
N LEU A 635 -27.31 -22.31 5.91
CA LEU A 635 -27.02 -21.57 4.69
C LEU A 635 -27.70 -20.20 4.79
N TRP A 636 -26.90 -19.11 4.62
CA TRP A 636 -27.39 -17.74 4.67
C TRP A 636 -27.97 -17.31 3.32
N PRO A 637 -29.31 -17.10 3.20
CA PRO A 637 -29.91 -16.68 1.94
C PRO A 637 -29.84 -15.16 1.82
N ASP A 638 -28.70 -14.65 1.32
CA ASP A 638 -28.50 -13.22 1.09
C ASP A 638 -29.53 -12.64 0.11
N THR A 639 -29.72 -11.32 0.16
CA THR A 639 -30.74 -10.63 -0.63
C THR A 639 -30.57 -10.83 -2.14
N PHE A 640 -29.34 -10.81 -2.63
CA PHE A 640 -29.09 -10.85 -4.07
C PHE A 640 -29.24 -12.26 -4.63
N ASN A 641 -28.60 -13.25 -4.05
CA ASN A 641 -28.72 -14.64 -4.50
C ASN A 641 -30.12 -15.20 -4.25
N ASN A 642 -30.79 -14.82 -3.13
CA ASN A 642 -32.16 -15.28 -2.89
C ASN A 642 -33.17 -14.78 -3.93
N HIS A 643 -33.07 -13.51 -4.35
CA HIS A 643 -34.10 -12.86 -5.18
C HIS A 643 -33.75 -12.78 -6.67
N PHE A 644 -32.47 -12.81 -7.04
CA PHE A 644 -32.02 -12.59 -8.42
C PHE A 644 -31.27 -13.79 -9.00
N ARG A 645 -30.53 -14.58 -8.19
CA ARG A 645 -29.74 -15.74 -8.61
C ARG A 645 -29.94 -16.97 -7.70
N PRO A 646 -31.18 -17.48 -7.52
CA PRO A 646 -31.44 -18.60 -6.61
C PRO A 646 -30.68 -19.87 -6.93
N ARG A 647 -30.16 -20.01 -8.16
CA ARG A 647 -29.35 -21.15 -8.60
C ARG A 647 -28.05 -21.27 -7.77
N VAL A 648 -27.42 -20.14 -7.38
CA VAL A 648 -26.20 -20.13 -6.57
C VAL A 648 -26.46 -20.76 -5.20
N LEU A 649 -27.51 -20.32 -4.50
CA LEU A 649 -27.85 -20.89 -3.17
C LEU A 649 -28.30 -22.35 -3.27
N ARG A 650 -28.95 -22.75 -4.37
CA ARG A 650 -29.30 -24.17 -4.60
C ARG A 650 -28.02 -24.98 -4.73
N ALA A 651 -27.10 -24.57 -5.61
CA ALA A 651 -25.83 -25.24 -5.80
C ALA A 651 -25.00 -25.32 -4.51
N CYS A 652 -24.97 -24.24 -3.71
CA CYS A 652 -24.31 -24.29 -2.38
C CYS A 652 -24.98 -25.31 -1.45
N ALA A 653 -26.33 -25.39 -1.45
CA ALA A 653 -27.06 -26.35 -0.65
C ALA A 653 -26.80 -27.79 -1.13
N ASP A 654 -26.81 -28.03 -2.45
CA ASP A 654 -26.55 -29.34 -3.05
C ASP A 654 -25.14 -29.81 -2.75
N ALA A 655 -24.13 -28.92 -2.89
CA ALA A 655 -22.73 -29.19 -2.53
C ALA A 655 -22.58 -29.58 -1.03
N LEU A 656 -23.24 -28.84 -0.14
CA LEU A 656 -23.22 -29.14 1.28
C LEU A 656 -23.89 -30.48 1.62
N VAL A 657 -25.01 -30.79 0.98
CA VAL A 657 -25.70 -32.07 1.16
C VAL A 657 -24.81 -33.22 0.66
N ALA A 658 -24.21 -33.08 -0.52
CA ALA A 658 -23.27 -34.07 -1.06
C ALA A 658 -22.05 -34.29 -0.16
N ALA A 659 -21.56 -33.23 0.47
CA ALA A 659 -20.49 -33.29 1.46
C ALA A 659 -20.94 -33.86 2.84
N GLY A 660 -22.20 -34.34 2.96
CA GLY A 660 -22.72 -35.00 4.17
C GLY A 660 -23.28 -34.08 5.27
N PHE A 661 -23.52 -32.80 4.96
CA PHE A 661 -24.12 -31.86 5.89
C PHE A 661 -25.65 -31.86 5.83
N ARG A 662 -26.25 -31.54 6.98
CA ARG A 662 -27.68 -31.19 7.05
C ARG A 662 -27.86 -29.68 6.93
N VAL A 663 -28.42 -29.25 5.81
CA VAL A 663 -28.56 -27.84 5.45
C VAL A 663 -29.91 -27.29 5.92
N GLU A 664 -29.86 -26.22 6.70
CA GLU A 664 -31.03 -25.45 7.15
C GLU A 664 -30.87 -23.99 6.75
N ILE A 665 -31.93 -23.18 6.82
CA ILE A 665 -31.89 -21.73 6.60
C ILE A 665 -32.47 -20.98 7.80
N PRO A 666 -32.11 -19.73 8.06
CA PRO A 666 -32.69 -18.93 9.13
C PRO A 666 -34.23 -18.92 9.06
N PRO A 667 -34.97 -18.94 10.18
CA PRO A 667 -36.44 -18.99 10.19
C PRO A 667 -37.11 -17.75 9.59
N GLN A 668 -36.39 -16.60 9.61
CA GLN A 668 -36.90 -15.33 9.06
C GLN A 668 -36.07 -14.88 7.84
N THR A 669 -36.69 -14.02 7.00
CA THR A 669 -35.93 -13.34 5.96
C THR A 669 -35.11 -12.21 6.57
N LEU A 670 -33.81 -12.27 6.43
CA LEU A 670 -32.84 -11.35 7.00
C LEU A 670 -31.97 -10.75 5.89
N CYS A 671 -31.24 -9.67 6.21
CA CYS A 671 -30.24 -9.06 5.34
C CYS A 671 -29.07 -8.53 6.18
N CYS A 672 -27.84 -8.74 5.74
CA CYS A 672 -26.64 -8.23 6.41
C CYS A 672 -26.60 -6.69 6.50
N GLY A 673 -27.32 -5.99 5.64
CA GLY A 673 -27.39 -4.54 5.62
C GLY A 673 -26.28 -3.87 4.80
N ARG A 674 -25.44 -4.62 4.08
CA ARG A 674 -24.30 -4.06 3.32
C ARG A 674 -24.65 -2.80 2.52
N PRO A 675 -25.73 -2.73 1.72
CA PRO A 675 -26.08 -1.52 0.97
C PRO A 675 -26.35 -0.29 1.84
N LEU A 676 -26.68 -0.47 3.11
CA LEU A 676 -26.97 0.65 4.03
C LEU A 676 -25.67 1.36 4.45
N TYR A 677 -24.55 0.63 4.59
CA TYR A 677 -23.26 1.20 4.93
C TYR A 677 -22.75 2.14 3.85
N ASP A 678 -22.88 1.76 2.58
CA ASP A 678 -22.43 2.53 1.43
C ASP A 678 -23.04 3.94 1.38
N PHE A 679 -24.24 4.10 1.99
CA PHE A 679 -24.97 5.37 2.08
C PHE A 679 -25.06 5.96 3.48
N GLY A 680 -24.30 5.44 4.45
CA GLY A 680 -24.30 5.95 5.83
C GLY A 680 -25.64 5.81 6.55
N MET A 681 -26.47 4.80 6.23
CA MET A 681 -27.73 4.51 6.92
C MET A 681 -27.51 3.61 8.16
N LEU A 682 -26.53 3.97 9.00
CA LEU A 682 -25.98 3.11 10.06
C LEU A 682 -26.99 2.77 11.16
N ASP A 683 -27.88 3.66 11.53
CA ASP A 683 -28.97 3.36 12.48
C ASP A 683 -29.87 2.23 11.99
N LEU A 684 -30.13 2.19 10.68
CA LEU A 684 -30.95 1.15 10.08
C LEU A 684 -30.18 -0.17 9.99
N ALA A 685 -28.88 -0.10 9.65
CA ALA A 685 -27.97 -1.22 9.65
C ALA A 685 -27.84 -1.88 11.04
N LYS A 686 -27.66 -1.09 12.10
CA LYS A 686 -27.64 -1.58 13.49
C LYS A 686 -28.92 -2.30 13.88
N ARG A 687 -30.09 -1.79 13.44
CA ARG A 687 -31.38 -2.48 13.69
C ARG A 687 -31.46 -3.83 13.00
N GLN A 688 -30.99 -3.92 11.74
CA GLN A 688 -30.96 -5.20 11.02
C GLN A 688 -29.98 -6.18 11.69
N LEU A 689 -28.80 -5.74 12.09
CA LEU A 689 -27.81 -6.57 12.79
C LEU A 689 -28.38 -7.13 14.09
N ARG A 690 -29.02 -6.31 14.92
CA ARG A 690 -29.68 -6.80 16.14
C ARG A 690 -30.78 -7.84 15.84
N GLN A 691 -31.59 -7.61 14.80
CA GLN A 691 -32.59 -8.59 14.37
C GLN A 691 -31.93 -9.93 13.95
N ILE A 692 -30.77 -9.88 13.30
CA ILE A 692 -29.98 -11.07 12.93
C ILE A 692 -29.54 -11.81 14.19
N LEU A 693 -28.93 -11.10 15.14
CA LEU A 693 -28.45 -11.69 16.39
C LEU A 693 -29.60 -12.35 17.17
N ASP A 694 -30.72 -11.64 17.33
CA ASP A 694 -31.92 -12.16 18.01
C ASP A 694 -32.46 -13.43 17.32
N THR A 695 -32.50 -13.42 15.99
CA THR A 695 -33.05 -14.55 15.21
C THR A 695 -32.13 -15.77 15.24
N LEU A 696 -30.81 -15.54 15.18
CA LEU A 696 -29.81 -16.63 15.12
C LEU A 696 -29.32 -17.07 16.48
N GLN A 697 -29.69 -16.41 17.58
CA GLN A 697 -29.22 -16.71 18.95
C GLN A 697 -29.26 -18.20 19.30
N PRO A 698 -30.29 -19.01 18.97
CA PRO A 698 -30.29 -20.43 19.25
C PRO A 698 -29.20 -21.20 18.47
N ALA A 699 -28.96 -20.82 17.22
CA ALA A 699 -27.92 -21.44 16.39
C ALA A 699 -26.51 -21.03 16.85
N LEU A 700 -26.33 -19.75 17.21
CA LEU A 700 -25.07 -19.23 17.74
C LEU A 700 -24.69 -19.91 19.06
N THR A 701 -25.65 -20.09 19.96
CA THR A 701 -25.44 -20.79 21.23
C THR A 701 -25.11 -22.29 21.02
N ALA A 702 -25.68 -22.91 19.99
CA ALA A 702 -25.41 -24.29 19.63
C ALA A 702 -24.12 -24.50 18.82
N GLY A 703 -23.39 -23.43 18.48
CA GLY A 703 -22.15 -23.52 17.69
C GLY A 703 -22.37 -23.97 16.23
N ILE A 704 -23.54 -23.72 15.64
CA ILE A 704 -23.84 -24.18 14.29
C ILE A 704 -23.14 -23.26 13.27
N PRO A 705 -22.30 -23.83 12.36
CA PRO A 705 -21.67 -23.05 11.30
C PRO A 705 -22.70 -22.36 10.38
N ILE A 706 -22.38 -21.14 9.95
CA ILE A 706 -23.23 -20.35 9.06
C ILE A 706 -22.47 -20.12 7.76
N VAL A 707 -22.93 -20.77 6.70
CA VAL A 707 -22.32 -20.67 5.36
C VAL A 707 -22.90 -19.48 4.60
N VAL A 708 -22.03 -18.61 4.12
CA VAL A 708 -22.38 -17.37 3.42
C VAL A 708 -21.82 -17.42 2.01
N ALA A 709 -22.71 -17.45 1.01
CA ALA A 709 -22.31 -17.50 -0.40
C ALA A 709 -21.85 -16.14 -0.97
N GLU A 710 -22.27 -15.04 -0.37
CA GLU A 710 -21.91 -13.68 -0.83
C GLU A 710 -20.79 -13.08 0.05
N PRO A 711 -19.54 -12.93 -0.43
CA PRO A 711 -18.43 -12.45 0.37
C PRO A 711 -18.66 -11.08 1.03
N SER A 712 -19.43 -10.21 0.39
CA SER A 712 -19.77 -8.90 0.98
C SER A 712 -20.70 -8.99 2.20
N CYS A 713 -21.48 -10.07 2.34
CA CYS A 713 -22.24 -10.35 3.56
C CYS A 713 -21.33 -10.91 4.67
N LEU A 714 -20.40 -11.80 4.31
CA LEU A 714 -19.45 -12.37 5.25
C LEU A 714 -18.57 -11.26 5.87
N SER A 715 -18.11 -10.30 5.06
CA SER A 715 -17.34 -9.15 5.56
C SER A 715 -18.12 -8.35 6.60
N VAL A 716 -19.44 -8.16 6.42
CA VAL A 716 -20.27 -7.47 7.41
C VAL A 716 -20.27 -8.21 8.75
N PHE A 717 -20.37 -9.54 8.73
CA PHE A 717 -20.44 -10.33 9.97
C PHE A 717 -19.10 -10.40 10.69
N ARG A 718 -17.99 -10.45 9.95
CA ARG A 718 -16.65 -10.56 10.55
C ARG A 718 -16.02 -9.23 10.94
N ASP A 719 -16.47 -8.12 10.35
CA ASP A 719 -15.85 -6.80 10.53
C ASP A 719 -16.81 -5.73 11.02
N GLU A 720 -17.75 -5.24 10.19
CA GLU A 720 -18.62 -4.13 10.57
C GLU A 720 -19.51 -4.43 11.77
N LEU A 721 -20.00 -5.66 11.91
CA LEU A 721 -20.85 -6.06 13.04
C LEU A 721 -20.15 -5.85 14.38
N VAL A 722 -18.91 -6.35 14.51
CA VAL A 722 -18.16 -6.27 15.76
C VAL A 722 -17.74 -4.84 16.10
N ASN A 723 -17.51 -4.00 15.07
CA ASN A 723 -17.20 -2.59 15.27
C ASN A 723 -18.44 -1.74 15.59
N LEU A 724 -19.64 -2.09 15.07
CA LEU A 724 -20.88 -1.39 15.36
C LEU A 724 -21.54 -1.83 16.68
N LEU A 725 -21.31 -3.05 17.11
CA LEU A 725 -21.86 -3.65 18.33
C LEU A 725 -20.74 -4.29 19.16
N PRO A 726 -19.76 -3.50 19.62
CA PRO A 726 -18.62 -4.02 20.36
C PRO A 726 -19.06 -4.66 21.69
N TYR A 727 -18.31 -5.64 22.13
CA TYR A 727 -18.55 -6.38 23.38
C TYR A 727 -19.89 -7.16 23.42
N HIS A 728 -20.52 -7.36 22.26
CA HIS A 728 -21.73 -8.16 22.16
C HIS A 728 -21.39 -9.62 21.88
N VAL A 729 -21.53 -10.50 22.89
CA VAL A 729 -21.13 -11.92 22.82
C VAL A 729 -21.67 -12.65 21.58
N ASP A 730 -22.92 -12.41 21.19
CA ASP A 730 -23.47 -13.06 20.00
C ASP A 730 -22.97 -12.44 18.69
N ALA A 731 -22.45 -11.20 18.69
CA ALA A 731 -21.76 -10.62 17.53
C ALA A 731 -20.41 -11.32 17.30
N GLU A 732 -19.64 -11.55 18.37
CA GLU A 732 -18.39 -12.31 18.31
C GLU A 732 -18.62 -13.76 17.89
N ARG A 733 -19.69 -14.42 18.41
CA ARG A 733 -20.09 -15.75 17.97
C ARG A 733 -20.47 -15.78 16.49
N LEU A 734 -21.27 -14.83 16.01
CA LEU A 734 -21.65 -14.75 14.61
C LEU A 734 -20.40 -14.56 13.72
N ALA A 735 -19.50 -13.66 14.10
CA ALA A 735 -18.25 -13.45 13.38
C ALA A 735 -17.40 -14.74 13.27
N SER A 736 -17.23 -15.47 14.37
CA SER A 736 -16.42 -16.70 14.41
C SER A 736 -17.09 -17.92 13.75
N GLN A 737 -18.43 -18.00 13.74
CA GLN A 737 -19.20 -19.13 13.20
C GLN A 737 -19.56 -18.97 11.72
N THR A 738 -19.38 -17.77 11.13
CA THR A 738 -19.62 -17.55 9.70
C THR A 738 -18.40 -17.92 8.86
N CYS A 739 -18.63 -18.55 7.71
CA CYS A 739 -17.60 -18.96 6.76
C CYS A 739 -18.10 -18.95 5.31
N THR A 740 -17.19 -18.96 4.34
CA THR A 740 -17.54 -19.26 2.95
C THR A 740 -17.89 -20.74 2.80
N LEU A 741 -18.48 -21.11 1.67
CA LEU A 741 -18.68 -22.52 1.33
C LEU A 741 -17.33 -23.25 1.28
N ALA A 742 -16.36 -22.68 0.61
CA ALA A 742 -15.03 -23.26 0.44
C ALA A 742 -14.30 -23.43 1.78
N GLU A 743 -14.35 -22.41 2.67
CA GLU A 743 -13.78 -22.54 4.02
C GLU A 743 -14.38 -23.72 4.82
N LEU A 744 -15.69 -23.92 4.74
CA LEU A 744 -16.31 -25.04 5.44
C LEU A 744 -15.88 -26.38 4.84
N LEU A 745 -15.92 -26.51 3.53
CA LEU A 745 -15.55 -27.74 2.84
C LEU A 745 -14.08 -28.10 3.03
N ASP A 746 -13.19 -27.11 2.95
CA ASP A 746 -11.75 -27.33 3.17
C ASP A 746 -11.42 -27.76 4.61
N ARG A 747 -12.06 -27.15 5.62
CA ARG A 747 -11.94 -27.58 7.03
C ARG A 747 -12.38 -29.02 7.28
N HIS A 748 -13.24 -29.58 6.43
CA HIS A 748 -13.77 -30.93 6.54
C HIS A 748 -13.28 -31.85 5.40
N ALA A 749 -12.24 -31.43 4.68
CA ALA A 749 -11.77 -32.08 3.45
C ALA A 749 -11.48 -33.57 3.62
N ASP A 750 -10.93 -34.00 4.76
CA ASP A 750 -10.60 -35.39 5.05
C ASP A 750 -11.83 -36.31 5.24
N ARG A 751 -13.03 -35.74 5.40
CA ARG A 751 -14.29 -36.46 5.60
C ARG A 751 -15.17 -36.50 4.36
N ILE A 752 -14.76 -35.77 3.30
CA ILE A 752 -15.52 -35.63 2.08
C ILE A 752 -14.90 -36.56 1.05
N ASP A 753 -15.73 -37.37 0.42
CA ASP A 753 -15.34 -38.17 -0.75
C ASP A 753 -15.38 -37.30 -1.99
N TRP A 754 -14.24 -36.70 -2.31
CA TRP A 754 -14.15 -35.70 -3.37
C TRP A 754 -14.28 -36.33 -4.76
N PRO A 755 -15.22 -35.86 -5.58
CA PRO A 755 -15.25 -36.23 -7.00
C PRO A 755 -14.06 -35.60 -7.73
N THR A 756 -13.51 -36.32 -8.70
CA THR A 756 -12.49 -35.78 -9.60
C THR A 756 -13.13 -35.46 -10.95
N ILE A 757 -12.92 -34.25 -11.42
CA ILE A 757 -13.26 -33.81 -12.79
C ILE A 757 -12.09 -34.23 -13.67
N ASP A 758 -12.34 -35.06 -14.67
CA ASP A 758 -11.33 -35.49 -15.66
C ASP A 758 -11.47 -34.77 -17.02
N GLU A 759 -10.52 -34.95 -17.91
CA GLU A 759 -10.50 -34.30 -19.23
C GLU A 759 -11.74 -34.65 -20.09
N SER A 760 -12.43 -35.74 -19.80
CA SER A 760 -13.66 -36.08 -20.51
C SER A 760 -14.87 -35.27 -20.05
N ASP A 761 -14.81 -34.76 -18.81
CA ASP A 761 -15.86 -33.93 -18.22
C ASP A 761 -15.65 -32.46 -18.48
N ASP A 762 -14.39 -32.03 -18.44
CA ASP A 762 -13.96 -30.66 -18.66
C ASP A 762 -12.64 -30.62 -19.44
N PRO A 763 -12.72 -30.52 -20.75
CA PRO A 763 -11.54 -30.53 -21.63
C PRO A 763 -10.56 -29.39 -21.37
N ALA A 764 -11.02 -28.29 -20.79
CA ALA A 764 -10.14 -27.17 -20.42
C ALA A 764 -9.35 -27.46 -19.14
N GLY A 765 -9.98 -28.17 -18.17
CA GLY A 765 -9.36 -28.52 -16.90
C GLY A 765 -8.89 -27.30 -16.08
N LYS A 766 -9.22 -26.06 -16.51
CA LYS A 766 -8.69 -24.80 -15.98
C LYS A 766 -9.80 -23.90 -15.45
N VAL A 767 -9.48 -23.22 -14.35
CA VAL A 767 -10.33 -22.21 -13.72
C VAL A 767 -9.56 -20.89 -13.57
N LEU A 768 -10.14 -19.81 -14.04
CA LEU A 768 -9.71 -18.44 -13.74
C LEU A 768 -10.55 -17.92 -12.56
N LEU A 769 -9.95 -17.79 -11.38
CA LEU A 769 -10.60 -17.37 -10.15
C LEU A 769 -10.41 -15.87 -9.91
N HIS A 770 -11.51 -15.10 -9.87
CA HIS A 770 -11.51 -13.72 -9.42
C HIS A 770 -12.01 -13.63 -7.97
N GLY A 771 -11.11 -13.38 -7.03
CA GLY A 771 -11.45 -13.12 -5.63
C GLY A 771 -12.25 -11.80 -5.47
N HIS A 772 -13.34 -11.85 -4.70
CA HIS A 772 -14.06 -10.63 -4.33
C HIS A 772 -13.18 -9.70 -3.49
N CYS A 773 -13.23 -8.37 -3.70
CA CYS A 773 -12.35 -7.43 -3.01
C CYS A 773 -12.41 -7.55 -1.47
N HIS A 774 -13.60 -7.69 -0.87
CA HIS A 774 -13.73 -7.93 0.58
C HIS A 774 -13.16 -9.30 1.00
N GLN A 775 -13.20 -10.30 0.14
CA GLN A 775 -12.62 -11.60 0.38
C GLN A 775 -11.09 -11.49 0.40
N LYS A 776 -10.50 -10.96 -0.65
CA LYS A 776 -9.05 -10.74 -0.72
C LYS A 776 -8.53 -9.90 0.46
N SER A 777 -9.31 -8.89 0.87
CA SER A 777 -8.93 -7.99 1.96
C SER A 777 -9.08 -8.55 3.36
N LEU A 778 -9.99 -9.48 3.63
CA LEU A 778 -10.35 -9.87 5.01
C LEU A 778 -10.14 -11.35 5.34
N PHE A 779 -10.17 -12.25 4.35
CA PHE A 779 -10.11 -13.70 4.61
C PHE A 779 -9.49 -14.54 3.49
N GLY A 780 -8.96 -13.92 2.42
CA GLY A 780 -8.22 -14.61 1.36
C GLY A 780 -9.07 -15.44 0.39
N THR A 781 -8.44 -16.04 -0.61
CA THR A 781 -9.05 -16.94 -1.62
C THR A 781 -8.50 -18.37 -1.54
N ASP A 782 -7.59 -18.67 -0.63
CA ASP A 782 -6.84 -19.91 -0.54
C ASP A 782 -7.76 -21.13 -0.37
N HIS A 783 -8.89 -20.97 0.32
CA HIS A 783 -9.85 -22.07 0.51
C HIS A 783 -10.57 -22.42 -0.79
N GLU A 784 -10.97 -21.42 -1.57
CA GLU A 784 -11.58 -21.60 -2.89
C GLU A 784 -10.61 -22.30 -3.84
N GLU A 785 -9.36 -21.87 -3.84
CA GLU A 785 -8.30 -22.44 -4.65
C GLU A 785 -8.05 -23.92 -4.28
N ARG A 786 -7.88 -24.23 -2.98
CA ARG A 786 -7.69 -25.60 -2.51
C ARG A 786 -8.88 -26.50 -2.84
N VAL A 787 -10.11 -26.02 -2.65
CA VAL A 787 -11.33 -26.80 -2.97
C VAL A 787 -11.42 -27.10 -4.48
N LEU A 788 -11.13 -26.10 -5.33
CA LEU A 788 -11.17 -26.30 -6.78
C LEU A 788 -10.05 -27.26 -7.26
N ARG A 789 -8.83 -27.15 -6.69
CA ARG A 789 -7.75 -28.09 -6.98
C ARG A 789 -8.05 -29.53 -6.53
N ARG A 790 -8.78 -29.71 -5.41
CA ARG A 790 -9.25 -31.06 -4.99
C ARG A 790 -10.21 -31.71 -5.99
N LEU A 791 -10.92 -30.91 -6.78
CA LEU A 791 -11.75 -31.40 -7.88
C LEU A 791 -10.94 -31.79 -9.13
N GLY A 792 -9.61 -31.62 -9.12
CA GLY A 792 -8.73 -31.91 -10.26
C GLY A 792 -8.57 -30.73 -11.24
N LEU A 793 -8.99 -29.53 -10.87
CA LEU A 793 -8.91 -28.35 -11.72
C LEU A 793 -7.59 -27.59 -11.51
N ASP A 794 -7.00 -27.09 -12.60
CA ASP A 794 -5.90 -26.13 -12.55
C ASP A 794 -6.47 -24.73 -12.27
N VAL A 795 -6.02 -24.10 -11.19
CA VAL A 795 -6.59 -22.84 -10.71
C VAL A 795 -5.57 -21.72 -10.82
N GLU A 796 -5.92 -20.73 -11.62
CA GLU A 796 -5.21 -19.45 -11.70
C GLU A 796 -6.02 -18.35 -11.00
N VAL A 797 -5.42 -17.69 -10.02
CA VAL A 797 -6.03 -16.54 -9.34
C VAL A 797 -5.67 -15.27 -10.08
N VAL A 798 -6.67 -14.53 -10.55
CA VAL A 798 -6.43 -13.27 -11.27
C VAL A 798 -5.86 -12.23 -10.31
N ASP A 799 -4.67 -11.74 -10.59
CA ASP A 799 -4.18 -10.51 -9.95
C ASP A 799 -4.96 -9.31 -10.52
N SER A 800 -6.04 -8.97 -9.86
CA SER A 800 -6.90 -7.86 -10.23
C SER A 800 -7.32 -7.08 -9.00
N GLY A 801 -7.54 -5.78 -9.17
CA GLY A 801 -8.12 -4.93 -8.15
C GLY A 801 -9.60 -5.26 -7.87
N CYS A 802 -10.36 -4.26 -7.51
CA CYS A 802 -11.82 -4.35 -7.45
C CYS A 802 -12.41 -4.49 -8.87
N CYS A 803 -13.44 -5.32 -9.05
CA CYS A 803 -14.15 -5.45 -10.33
C CYS A 803 -14.77 -4.12 -10.83
N GLY A 804 -14.87 -3.11 -9.96
CA GLY A 804 -15.39 -1.78 -10.27
C GLY A 804 -16.90 -1.61 -10.06
N LEU A 805 -17.69 -2.67 -9.94
CA LEU A 805 -19.15 -2.52 -9.69
C LEU A 805 -19.45 -2.13 -8.25
N ALA A 806 -18.74 -2.74 -7.28
CA ALA A 806 -18.76 -2.42 -5.86
C ALA A 806 -20.18 -2.13 -5.32
N GLY A 807 -21.07 -3.14 -5.39
CA GLY A 807 -22.45 -3.00 -4.94
C GLY A 807 -23.24 -1.99 -5.76
N SER A 808 -23.54 -0.85 -5.17
CA SER A 808 -24.32 0.23 -5.80
C SER A 808 -23.47 1.17 -6.66
N PHE A 809 -22.16 1.26 -6.43
CA PHE A 809 -21.27 2.26 -7.01
C PHE A 809 -21.37 2.35 -8.55
N GLY A 810 -21.19 1.23 -9.25
CA GLY A 810 -21.25 1.23 -10.72
C GLY A 810 -22.66 1.36 -11.32
N TYR A 811 -23.71 1.46 -10.49
CA TYR A 811 -25.06 1.78 -10.90
C TYR A 811 -25.38 3.28 -10.86
N GLU A 812 -24.49 4.10 -10.30
CA GLU A 812 -24.62 5.54 -10.32
C GLU A 812 -24.11 6.10 -11.65
N ASP A 813 -24.78 7.06 -12.25
CA ASP A 813 -24.45 7.54 -13.60
C ASP A 813 -23.09 8.25 -13.65
N SER A 814 -22.77 9.00 -12.60
CA SER A 814 -21.47 9.68 -12.41
C SER A 814 -20.30 8.72 -12.21
N HIS A 815 -20.55 7.50 -11.72
CA HIS A 815 -19.52 6.52 -11.39
C HIS A 815 -19.31 5.44 -12.47
N TYR A 816 -20.20 5.39 -13.46
CA TYR A 816 -20.19 4.33 -14.45
C TYR A 816 -18.84 4.19 -15.17
N ASP A 817 -18.25 5.30 -15.61
CA ASP A 817 -16.99 5.28 -16.36
C ASP A 817 -15.81 4.83 -15.48
N VAL A 818 -15.76 5.28 -14.24
CA VAL A 818 -14.76 4.82 -13.24
C VAL A 818 -14.97 3.33 -12.93
N SER A 819 -16.23 2.90 -12.81
CA SER A 819 -16.57 1.48 -12.59
C SER A 819 -16.10 0.59 -13.74
N MET A 820 -16.30 1.00 -14.98
CA MET A 820 -15.83 0.23 -16.14
C MET A 820 -14.31 0.26 -16.27
N ALA A 821 -13.68 1.41 -16.06
CA ALA A 821 -12.23 1.54 -16.10
C ALA A 821 -11.53 0.68 -15.04
N ALA A 822 -12.09 0.56 -13.82
CA ALA A 822 -11.55 -0.33 -12.81
C ALA A 822 -11.63 -1.82 -13.19
N GLY A 823 -12.65 -2.22 -13.96
CA GLY A 823 -12.70 -3.57 -14.54
C GLY A 823 -11.73 -3.78 -15.70
N GLU A 824 -11.53 -2.73 -16.51
CA GLU A 824 -10.60 -2.75 -17.66
C GLU A 824 -9.13 -2.73 -17.24
N ASP A 825 -8.83 -2.28 -16.04
CA ASP A 825 -7.46 -2.19 -15.53
C ASP A 825 -6.71 -3.53 -15.66
N ARG A 826 -7.21 -4.59 -15.03
CA ARG A 826 -6.60 -5.94 -15.07
C ARG A 826 -7.62 -7.07 -15.28
N LEU A 827 -8.83 -6.97 -14.70
CA LEU A 827 -9.80 -8.06 -14.67
C LEU A 827 -10.35 -8.43 -16.04
N PHE A 828 -10.88 -7.46 -16.79
CA PHE A 828 -11.49 -7.75 -18.08
C PHE A 828 -10.48 -8.23 -19.14
N PRO A 829 -9.25 -7.67 -19.22
CA PRO A 829 -8.21 -8.22 -20.09
C PRO A 829 -7.89 -9.68 -19.76
N ALA A 830 -7.70 -10.04 -18.49
CA ALA A 830 -7.42 -11.42 -18.08
C ALA A 830 -8.55 -12.36 -18.47
N VAL A 831 -9.82 -11.99 -18.23
CA VAL A 831 -10.98 -12.83 -18.61
C VAL A 831 -11.14 -12.98 -20.12
N ARG A 832 -10.79 -11.95 -20.91
CA ARG A 832 -10.88 -12.01 -22.37
C ARG A 832 -9.73 -12.80 -23.01
N ALA A 833 -8.57 -12.85 -22.36
CA ALA A 833 -7.41 -13.63 -22.82
C ALA A 833 -7.67 -15.14 -22.75
N GLU A 834 -8.51 -15.59 -21.83
CA GLU A 834 -8.80 -17.00 -21.64
C GLU A 834 -9.73 -17.57 -22.71
N PRO A 835 -9.48 -18.81 -23.20
CA PRO A 835 -10.39 -19.56 -24.07
C PRO A 835 -11.81 -19.66 -23.48
N ARG A 836 -12.82 -19.83 -24.34
CA ARG A 836 -14.23 -19.81 -23.91
C ARG A 836 -14.63 -20.99 -23.04
N ASP A 837 -13.93 -22.08 -23.12
CA ASP A 837 -14.12 -23.31 -22.33
C ASP A 837 -13.53 -23.25 -20.93
N VAL A 838 -12.56 -22.36 -20.68
CA VAL A 838 -12.03 -22.10 -19.33
C VAL A 838 -13.14 -21.55 -18.43
N HIS A 839 -13.29 -22.10 -17.25
CA HIS A 839 -14.25 -21.60 -16.27
C HIS A 839 -13.79 -20.31 -15.63
N VAL A 840 -14.63 -19.27 -15.68
CA VAL A 840 -14.43 -18.05 -14.89
C VAL A 840 -15.25 -18.16 -13.62
N VAL A 841 -14.60 -18.08 -12.46
CA VAL A 841 -15.22 -18.16 -11.13
C VAL A 841 -15.18 -16.82 -10.43
N ALA A 842 -16.35 -16.39 -9.91
CA ALA A 842 -16.48 -15.19 -9.12
C ALA A 842 -17.70 -15.30 -8.19
N ASP A 843 -17.45 -15.39 -6.89
CA ASP A 843 -18.50 -15.65 -5.89
C ASP A 843 -19.36 -14.43 -5.59
N GLY A 844 -18.82 -13.21 -5.72
CA GLY A 844 -19.58 -11.99 -5.50
C GLY A 844 -20.60 -11.70 -6.59
N PHE A 845 -21.84 -11.37 -6.21
CA PHE A 845 -22.90 -10.96 -7.14
C PHE A 845 -22.49 -9.77 -8.01
N SER A 846 -21.79 -8.79 -7.40
CA SER A 846 -21.26 -7.61 -8.11
C SER A 846 -20.20 -8.01 -9.12
N CYS A 847 -19.22 -8.83 -8.73
CA CYS A 847 -18.13 -9.28 -9.60
C CYS A 847 -18.65 -10.03 -10.80
N SER A 848 -19.52 -11.02 -10.58
CA SER A 848 -20.15 -11.80 -11.67
C SER A 848 -20.99 -10.92 -12.60
N SER A 849 -21.70 -9.92 -12.07
CA SER A 849 -22.50 -8.97 -12.88
C SER A 849 -21.59 -8.06 -13.72
N GLN A 850 -20.48 -7.61 -13.16
CA GLN A 850 -19.51 -6.73 -13.82
C GLN A 850 -18.78 -7.45 -14.94
N ILE A 851 -18.27 -8.66 -14.68
CA ILE A 851 -17.61 -9.50 -15.69
C ILE A 851 -18.58 -9.78 -16.83
N SER A 852 -19.82 -10.18 -16.52
CA SER A 852 -20.83 -10.44 -17.56
C SER A 852 -21.19 -9.20 -18.39
N HIS A 853 -21.07 -8.00 -17.83
CA HIS A 853 -21.33 -6.76 -18.55
C HIS A 853 -20.14 -6.30 -19.39
N GLY A 854 -18.91 -6.55 -18.95
CA GLY A 854 -17.68 -6.07 -19.59
C GLY A 854 -17.02 -7.06 -20.57
N THR A 855 -17.34 -8.37 -20.50
CA THR A 855 -16.59 -9.41 -21.24
C THR A 855 -17.43 -10.43 -22.00
N ASP A 856 -18.76 -10.37 -21.97
CA ASP A 856 -19.66 -11.38 -22.53
C ASP A 856 -19.46 -12.82 -21.96
N ARG A 857 -18.75 -12.96 -20.82
CA ARG A 857 -18.55 -14.21 -20.07
C ARG A 857 -19.53 -14.25 -18.90
N VAL A 858 -20.05 -15.42 -18.58
CA VAL A 858 -20.95 -15.62 -17.42
C VAL A 858 -20.18 -16.41 -16.36
N PRO A 859 -19.68 -15.75 -15.31
CA PRO A 859 -18.97 -16.45 -14.25
C PRO A 859 -19.85 -17.41 -13.47
N LYS A 860 -19.26 -18.52 -13.03
CA LYS A 860 -19.85 -19.44 -12.05
C LYS A 860 -19.47 -19.03 -10.62
N HIS A 861 -20.27 -19.45 -9.67
CA HIS A 861 -19.91 -19.47 -8.25
C HIS A 861 -19.15 -20.78 -7.93
N VAL A 862 -18.20 -20.77 -6.99
CA VAL A 862 -17.49 -22.01 -6.59
C VAL A 862 -18.48 -23.15 -6.25
N GLY A 863 -19.58 -22.83 -5.57
CA GLY A 863 -20.62 -23.81 -5.24
C GLY A 863 -21.30 -24.44 -6.46
N GLU A 864 -21.36 -23.77 -7.60
CA GLU A 864 -21.92 -24.32 -8.83
C GLU A 864 -20.96 -25.37 -9.43
N LEU A 865 -19.65 -25.15 -9.38
CA LEU A 865 -18.67 -26.15 -9.84
C LEU A 865 -18.60 -27.38 -8.92
N VAL A 866 -18.62 -27.14 -7.62
CA VAL A 866 -18.60 -28.23 -6.61
C VAL A 866 -19.86 -29.09 -6.74
N ALA A 867 -21.05 -28.49 -6.82
CA ALA A 867 -22.29 -29.22 -7.00
C ALA A 867 -22.36 -30.00 -8.31
N ASP A 868 -21.91 -29.39 -9.43
CA ASP A 868 -21.81 -30.03 -10.73
C ASP A 868 -20.89 -31.27 -10.68
N ALA A 869 -19.75 -31.19 -9.97
CA ALA A 869 -18.80 -32.29 -9.83
C ALA A 869 -19.41 -33.48 -9.04
N PHE A 870 -20.04 -33.22 -7.92
CA PHE A 870 -20.73 -34.25 -7.12
C PHE A 870 -21.88 -34.92 -7.92
N ALA A 871 -22.71 -34.14 -8.62
CA ALA A 871 -23.82 -34.68 -9.39
C ALA A 871 -23.34 -35.64 -10.52
N ARG A 872 -22.24 -35.30 -11.21
CA ARG A 872 -21.65 -36.16 -12.24
C ARG A 872 -21.07 -37.46 -11.67
N SER A 873 -20.43 -37.38 -10.47
CA SER A 873 -19.91 -38.58 -9.79
C SER A 873 -21.03 -39.55 -9.42
N ASP A 874 -22.17 -39.04 -8.91
CA ASP A 874 -23.33 -39.87 -8.57
C ASP A 874 -23.95 -40.54 -9.81
N GLU A 875 -24.05 -39.85 -10.94
CA GLU A 875 -24.52 -40.42 -12.21
C GLU A 875 -23.63 -41.56 -12.70
N ARG A 876 -22.29 -41.44 -12.56
CA ARG A 876 -21.33 -42.52 -12.93
C ARG A 876 -21.42 -43.73 -12.00
N THR A 877 -21.66 -43.51 -10.70
CA THR A 877 -21.77 -44.58 -9.73
C THR A 877 -23.08 -45.38 -9.90
N THR A 878 -24.10 -44.76 -10.47
CA THR A 878 -25.42 -45.34 -10.71
C THR A 878 -25.62 -45.90 -12.11
N ALA A 879 -24.77 -45.60 -13.06
CA ALA A 879 -24.71 -46.14 -14.46
C ALA A 879 -23.81 -47.38 -14.49
#